data_986c60db62760f6bb4d79ad286565dfd
#
_entry.id   986c60db62760f6bb4d79ad286565dfd
#
_cell.length_a   1.000
_cell.length_b   1.000
_cell.length_c   1.000
_cell.angle_alpha   90.00
_cell.angle_beta   90.00
_cell.angle_gamma   90.00
#
_symmetry.space_group_name_H-M   'P 1'
#
loop_
_entity.id
_entity.type
_entity.pdbx_description
1 polymer ?
#
loop_
_entity_poly.entity_id
_entity_poly.type
_entity_poly.pdbx_seq_one_letter_code
_entity_poly.pdbx_strand_id
1 'polypeptide(L)'
;MLLLSRRAHFAVLATSLGVGALLTLGQLPAAYATPEPVKPSAPAPIPGRYIVTLTDKPIATYGGEVKGLRATRPDKGERVSVKSGRAKRYRAYLEEQQADAAARVGATPLKHYAVSLNGFATSLTPDQARTLKRAPGVLSVTEDRPRKLANNKNPIDFLKLSGSNGVWAALGGKKNAGRGVVVGILDSGYWPESKSFASEPLGTAQPTAADPFQPYRVGTDIKMKKADGGTFTGKCQPGESFTGQECNTKVIAARSFSTIYESQTAASQRTDFLSPRDGDGHGTHVGSTAAGNAGVSASVDGHSFGKISGVAPAAKLAIYKVAFTSKTEPEAVVYTGDALAAIDAAIIDGVDVINYSVSSSDTLDDPIDSAYMSAASAGIFVATAAGNAGPGAATLNHVVPWVTTVGASTVAPYAGTVVLGNGKKYAGIGTTVFGKVGSARLVTARSVKRASAAGGDADLCAPDTLSHAKAAGKIVVCDRGVVDRVDKSAEVKRVGGKGMVLVNLTENSTDGDTHAVPTVHLNVPFGPAVKEYAKKSRATATLREGTLSSTPSRYPQISSFSSRGPSVGTGGDLLKPDIAAPGVSVLAAVAPPSNENRKFDFYSGTSMASPHIAGIAALCFGVHPKWSPMAVKSAIMTTASRVKKANGKRSRDYLAQGAGNARPDRMFNPGVIIDSGEQDWLSFLAGEGFHTDAGVAAIDPSDYNSPSIAIGKLVGSQTVTRTLTAVKAGSYRTTISVPGVTATVSPSIVNFSSAGETKTVKITLTRKDAPFSKPIFGSVKFAGAGTAARVPVVVVAEKS
;
A
#
# COMPACT_ATOMS: atom_id res chain seq x y z
N MET A 1 -34.32 -38.02 13.92
CA MET A 1 -35.41 -37.66 14.86
C MET A 1 -35.17 -36.21 15.25
N LEU A 2 -35.99 -35.33 14.65
CA LEU A 2 -36.47 -34.00 15.05
C LEU A 2 -35.49 -33.04 15.77
N LEU A 3 -35.07 -31.96 15.09
CA LEU A 3 -35.64 -30.60 15.01
C LEU A 3 -35.72 -29.86 16.38
N LEU A 4 -35.02 -28.71 16.46
CA LEU A 4 -35.70 -27.43 16.72
C LEU A 4 -34.70 -26.24 16.71
N SER A 5 -34.98 -25.34 15.81
CA SER A 5 -34.43 -24.00 15.68
C SER A 5 -34.86 -23.07 16.81
N ARG A 6 -34.01 -22.16 17.28
CA ARG A 6 -34.47 -20.93 17.96
C ARG A 6 -33.70 -19.72 17.46
N ARG A 7 -34.41 -18.91 16.70
CA ARG A 7 -34.08 -17.49 16.46
C ARG A 7 -34.44 -16.69 17.69
N ALA A 8 -33.54 -15.89 18.21
CA ALA A 8 -33.84 -14.84 19.19
C ALA A 8 -33.90 -13.49 18.50
N HIS A 9 -35.10 -12.90 18.47
CA HIS A 9 -35.31 -11.50 18.08
C HIS A 9 -35.14 -10.65 19.34
N PHE A 10 -34.32 -9.61 19.29
CA PHE A 10 -34.35 -8.50 20.23
C PHE A 10 -35.06 -7.32 19.57
N ALA A 11 -36.24 -7.01 20.08
CA ALA A 11 -36.97 -5.77 19.81
C ALA A 11 -36.56 -4.74 20.87
N VAL A 12 -36.14 -3.56 20.41
CA VAL A 12 -35.92 -2.39 21.28
C VAL A 12 -37.14 -1.49 21.17
N LEU A 13 -37.90 -1.38 22.29
CA LEU A 13 -38.95 -0.39 22.45
C LEU A 13 -38.36 1.00 22.66
N ALA A 14 -38.78 1.95 21.84
CA ALA A 14 -38.55 3.37 22.08
C ALA A 14 -39.78 3.97 22.77
N THR A 15 -39.64 4.44 23.98
CA THR A 15 -40.64 5.26 24.68
C THR A 15 -40.31 6.74 24.45
N SER A 16 -41.26 7.44 23.82
CA SER A 16 -41.32 8.88 23.69
C SER A 16 -41.89 9.52 24.95
N LEU A 17 -41.18 10.45 25.57
CA LEU A 17 -41.72 11.42 26.50
C LEU A 17 -41.51 12.83 25.95
N GLY A 18 -42.59 13.49 25.59
CA GLY A 18 -42.59 14.88 25.20
C GLY A 18 -42.62 15.78 26.44
N VAL A 19 -41.80 16.81 26.39
CA VAL A 19 -41.99 17.99 27.26
C VAL A 19 -41.87 19.24 26.38
N GLY A 20 -42.95 19.97 26.32
CA GLY A 20 -43.01 21.24 25.68
C GLY A 20 -42.37 22.31 26.56
N ALA A 21 -41.66 23.24 25.94
CA ALA A 21 -41.25 24.47 26.58
C ALA A 21 -41.39 25.67 25.60
N LEU A 22 -42.00 26.72 26.14
CA LEU A 22 -42.36 27.94 25.49
C LEU A 22 -41.19 28.69 24.81
N LEU A 23 -41.51 29.24 23.65
CA LEU A 23 -40.69 30.26 22.94
C LEU A 23 -40.74 31.62 23.69
N THR A 24 -39.61 32.12 24.12
CA THR A 24 -39.42 33.53 24.38
C THR A 24 -38.51 34.13 23.29
N LEU A 25 -39.06 35.10 22.57
CA LEU A 25 -38.34 35.91 21.61
C LEU A 25 -37.28 36.76 22.32
N GLY A 26 -36.03 36.48 22.16
CA GLY A 26 -34.90 37.28 22.53
C GLY A 26 -34.25 37.93 21.29
N GLN A 27 -34.08 39.23 21.32
CA GLN A 27 -33.53 40.08 20.28
C GLN A 27 -32.10 39.63 19.86
N LEU A 28 -31.86 39.57 18.55
CA LEU A 28 -30.55 39.42 17.94
C LEU A 28 -29.68 40.67 18.14
N PRO A 29 -28.43 40.53 18.58
CA PRO A 29 -27.47 41.62 18.53
C PRO A 29 -26.90 41.79 17.10
N ALA A 30 -26.62 43.09 16.79
CA ALA A 30 -26.14 43.57 15.50
C ALA A 30 -24.93 42.76 14.97
N ALA A 31 -24.97 42.54 13.65
CA ALA A 31 -23.87 41.94 12.91
C ALA A 31 -22.59 42.76 13.00
N TYR A 32 -21.54 42.19 13.54
CA TYR A 32 -20.19 42.73 13.39
C TYR A 32 -19.76 42.48 11.93
N ALA A 33 -19.49 43.56 11.19
CA ALA A 33 -18.86 43.50 9.89
C ALA A 33 -17.46 42.87 10.04
N THR A 34 -17.26 41.72 9.41
CA THR A 34 -15.93 41.11 9.28
C THR A 34 -15.09 42.00 8.35
N PRO A 35 -13.85 42.36 8.71
CA PRO A 35 -12.98 43.08 7.78
C PRO A 35 -12.68 42.18 6.57
N GLU A 36 -12.79 42.72 5.36
CA GLU A 36 -12.37 42.06 4.13
C GLU A 36 -10.93 41.60 4.26
N PRO A 37 -10.61 40.34 3.84
CA PRO A 37 -9.24 39.89 3.85
C PRO A 37 -8.45 40.69 2.83
N VAL A 38 -7.42 41.40 3.31
CA VAL A 38 -6.42 42.05 2.49
C VAL A 38 -5.84 41.00 1.55
N LYS A 39 -6.11 41.11 0.23
CA LYS A 39 -5.49 40.27 -0.80
C LYS A 39 -3.98 40.48 -0.70
N PRO A 40 -3.19 39.41 -0.42
CA PRO A 40 -1.76 39.55 -0.53
C PRO A 40 -1.42 39.94 -1.98
N SER A 41 -0.58 40.95 -2.16
CA SER A 41 -0.06 41.34 -3.47
C SER A 41 0.54 40.10 -4.13
N ALA A 42 0.08 39.78 -5.34
CA ALA A 42 0.61 38.65 -6.09
C ALA A 42 2.13 38.81 -6.24
N PRO A 43 2.94 37.80 -5.94
CA PRO A 43 4.36 37.86 -6.20
C PRO A 43 4.61 38.11 -7.69
N ALA A 44 5.68 38.85 -8.00
CA ALA A 44 6.06 39.19 -9.37
C ALA A 44 6.03 37.92 -10.24
N PRO A 45 5.47 38.01 -11.45
CA PRO A 45 5.29 36.83 -12.29
C PRO A 45 6.64 36.23 -12.68
N ILE A 46 6.88 34.99 -12.23
CA ILE A 46 8.08 34.21 -12.61
C ILE A 46 7.88 33.76 -14.06
N PRO A 47 8.84 34.02 -14.98
CA PRO A 47 8.76 33.51 -16.33
C PRO A 47 8.62 32.00 -16.36
N GLY A 48 7.56 31.49 -17.01
CA GLY A 48 7.32 30.08 -17.25
C GLY A 48 7.79 29.65 -18.63
N ARG A 49 7.98 28.35 -18.86
CA ARG A 49 8.19 27.79 -20.20
C ARG A 49 6.85 27.62 -20.89
N TYR A 50 6.81 27.97 -22.19
CA TYR A 50 5.62 27.85 -23.01
C TYR A 50 5.94 27.22 -24.36
N ILE A 51 4.98 26.49 -24.91
CA ILE A 51 4.94 26.06 -26.32
C ILE A 51 3.94 26.96 -27.03
N VAL A 52 4.46 27.68 -28.02
CA VAL A 52 3.66 28.53 -28.92
C VAL A 52 3.45 27.77 -30.23
N THR A 53 2.20 27.55 -30.61
CA THR A 53 1.86 26.90 -31.88
C THR A 53 1.31 27.93 -32.85
N LEU A 54 1.75 27.90 -34.11
CA LEU A 54 1.33 28.80 -35.15
C LEU A 54 0.33 28.12 -36.12
N THR A 55 -0.39 28.93 -36.90
CA THR A 55 -1.51 28.50 -37.75
C THR A 55 -1.05 27.75 -39.01
N ASP A 56 0.12 28.06 -39.55
CA ASP A 56 0.63 27.38 -40.75
C ASP A 56 0.89 25.89 -40.48
N LYS A 57 0.61 25.07 -41.48
CA LYS A 57 0.74 23.61 -41.35
C LYS A 57 2.18 23.17 -41.19
N PRO A 58 2.50 22.15 -40.36
CA PRO A 58 3.84 21.59 -40.28
C PRO A 58 4.19 20.78 -41.53
N ILE A 59 5.49 20.53 -41.72
CA ILE A 59 6.05 19.81 -42.90
C ILE A 59 5.30 18.52 -43.21
N ALA A 60 4.88 17.79 -42.20
CA ALA A 60 4.20 16.50 -42.36
C ALA A 60 2.80 16.61 -43.03
N THR A 61 2.17 17.78 -42.97
CA THR A 61 0.79 17.97 -43.46
C THR A 61 0.65 19.14 -44.46
N TYR A 62 1.75 19.84 -44.76
CA TYR A 62 1.72 21.00 -45.65
C TYR A 62 1.43 20.63 -47.11
N GLY A 63 0.34 21.17 -47.65
CA GLY A 63 -0.20 20.87 -48.98
C GLY A 63 0.27 21.83 -50.12
N GLY A 64 1.06 22.88 -49.77
CA GLY A 64 1.52 23.86 -50.76
C GLY A 64 0.78 25.19 -50.73
N GLU A 65 0.14 25.54 -49.65
CA GLU A 65 -0.74 26.69 -49.46
C GLU A 65 -0.01 28.04 -49.57
N VAL A 66 1.31 28.09 -49.33
CA VAL A 66 2.14 29.31 -49.39
C VAL A 66 2.69 29.47 -50.80
N LYS A 67 2.48 30.64 -51.38
CA LYS A 67 2.96 30.97 -52.75
C LYS A 67 4.48 30.79 -52.83
N GLY A 68 4.95 30.05 -53.83
CA GLY A 68 6.35 29.77 -54.08
C GLY A 68 6.98 28.62 -53.28
N LEU A 69 6.23 28.04 -52.33
CA LEU A 69 6.68 26.87 -51.54
C LEU A 69 5.85 25.63 -51.93
N ARG A 70 6.57 24.59 -52.44
CA ARG A 70 5.89 23.34 -52.86
C ARG A 70 5.49 22.49 -51.68
N ALA A 71 4.38 21.74 -51.85
CA ALA A 71 3.88 20.79 -50.86
C ALA A 71 4.96 19.85 -50.33
N THR A 72 4.90 19.58 -49.02
CA THR A 72 5.86 18.69 -48.33
C THR A 72 5.21 17.46 -47.74
N ARG A 73 3.87 17.43 -47.64
CA ARG A 73 3.13 16.22 -47.19
C ARG A 73 3.44 15.05 -48.14
N PRO A 74 3.63 13.84 -47.63
CA PRO A 74 3.86 12.68 -48.47
C PRO A 74 2.55 12.24 -49.15
N ASP A 75 2.67 11.52 -50.26
CA ASP A 75 1.56 10.82 -50.87
C ASP A 75 1.17 9.60 -50.03
N LYS A 76 -0.04 9.05 -50.30
CA LYS A 76 -0.57 7.92 -49.52
C LYS A 76 0.37 6.72 -49.59
N GLY A 77 0.91 6.28 -48.44
CA GLY A 77 1.84 5.17 -48.33
C GLY A 77 3.34 5.59 -48.32
N GLU A 78 3.65 6.85 -48.55
CA GLU A 78 5.01 7.39 -48.50
C GLU A 78 5.38 7.96 -47.12
N ARG A 79 6.67 8.09 -46.86
CA ARG A 79 7.22 8.70 -45.62
C ARG A 79 7.57 10.17 -45.83
N VAL A 80 7.37 10.98 -44.79
CA VAL A 80 7.77 12.41 -44.78
C VAL A 80 9.29 12.54 -45.04
N SER A 81 9.67 13.23 -46.13
CA SER A 81 11.07 13.47 -46.50
C SER A 81 11.54 14.83 -46.00
N VAL A 82 11.99 14.90 -44.75
CA VAL A 82 12.45 16.15 -44.11
C VAL A 82 13.80 16.65 -44.66
N LYS A 83 14.55 15.84 -45.42
CA LYS A 83 15.83 16.17 -46.02
C LYS A 83 15.69 16.71 -47.45
N SER A 84 14.52 16.67 -48.06
CA SER A 84 14.28 17.17 -49.42
C SER A 84 14.47 18.70 -49.49
N GLY A 85 14.87 19.20 -50.65
CA GLY A 85 15.07 20.66 -50.88
C GLY A 85 13.77 21.46 -50.63
N ARG A 86 12.57 20.86 -50.95
CA ARG A 86 11.24 21.48 -50.66
C ARG A 86 10.98 21.57 -49.15
N ALA A 87 11.28 20.53 -48.38
CA ALA A 87 11.09 20.52 -46.93
C ALA A 87 12.07 21.47 -46.23
N LYS A 88 13.31 21.57 -46.70
CA LYS A 88 14.30 22.52 -46.13
C LYS A 88 13.87 23.97 -46.32
N ARG A 89 13.37 24.35 -47.54
CA ARG A 89 12.87 25.70 -47.82
C ARG A 89 11.62 26.02 -46.97
N TYR A 90 10.70 25.09 -46.89
CA TYR A 90 9.48 25.29 -46.08
C TYR A 90 9.80 25.37 -44.60
N ARG A 91 10.77 24.60 -44.10
CA ARG A 91 11.27 24.71 -42.74
C ARG A 91 11.81 26.10 -42.40
N ALA A 92 12.66 26.64 -43.28
CA ALA A 92 13.22 27.98 -43.08
C ALA A 92 12.11 29.03 -42.98
N TYR A 93 11.10 28.96 -43.84
CA TYR A 93 9.90 29.80 -43.76
C TYR A 93 9.17 29.68 -42.41
N LEU A 94 8.92 28.45 -41.92
CA LEU A 94 8.27 28.27 -40.64
C LEU A 94 9.08 28.80 -39.46
N GLU A 95 10.39 28.59 -39.47
CA GLU A 95 11.30 29.06 -38.39
C GLU A 95 11.41 30.59 -38.37
N GLU A 96 11.33 31.26 -39.54
CA GLU A 96 11.25 32.72 -39.65
C GLU A 96 9.92 33.23 -39.03
N GLN A 97 8.75 32.64 -39.36
CA GLN A 97 7.46 33.01 -38.79
C GLN A 97 7.41 32.79 -37.26
N GLN A 98 8.08 31.75 -36.75
CA GLN A 98 8.23 31.48 -35.33
C GLN A 98 9.08 32.52 -34.62
N ALA A 99 10.19 32.94 -35.24
CA ALA A 99 11.05 33.99 -34.72
C ALA A 99 10.33 35.35 -34.68
N ASP A 100 9.59 35.69 -35.72
CA ASP A 100 8.78 36.91 -35.79
C ASP A 100 7.69 36.93 -34.72
N ALA A 101 7.02 35.81 -34.49
CA ALA A 101 6.01 35.69 -33.44
C ALA A 101 6.63 35.88 -32.06
N ALA A 102 7.81 35.33 -31.79
CA ALA A 102 8.52 35.48 -30.53
C ALA A 102 9.00 36.94 -30.31
N ALA A 103 9.51 37.57 -31.35
CA ALA A 103 10.02 38.93 -31.30
C ALA A 103 8.94 39.96 -30.93
N ARG A 104 7.65 39.73 -31.29
CA ARG A 104 6.52 40.61 -30.93
C ARG A 104 6.35 40.83 -29.43
N VAL A 105 6.87 39.93 -28.60
CA VAL A 105 6.85 40.04 -27.15
C VAL A 105 8.24 40.10 -26.51
N GLY A 106 9.31 40.36 -27.35
CA GLY A 106 10.67 40.39 -26.88
C GLY A 106 11.21 39.06 -26.36
N ALA A 107 10.69 37.97 -26.87
CA ALA A 107 11.11 36.61 -26.51
C ALA A 107 12.00 35.99 -27.60
N THR A 108 12.82 34.99 -27.22
CA THR A 108 13.66 34.22 -28.14
C THR A 108 13.22 32.74 -28.09
N PRO A 109 13.03 32.09 -29.26
CA PRO A 109 12.77 30.65 -29.30
C PRO A 109 13.94 29.85 -28.73
N LEU A 110 13.66 28.99 -27.75
CA LEU A 110 14.59 28.01 -27.18
C LEU A 110 14.71 26.78 -28.09
N LYS A 111 13.62 26.43 -28.78
CA LYS A 111 13.56 25.30 -29.71
C LYS A 111 12.49 25.53 -30.74
N HIS A 112 12.80 25.27 -32.01
CA HIS A 112 11.87 25.31 -33.15
C HIS A 112 11.29 23.91 -33.42
N TYR A 113 10.01 23.85 -33.76
CA TYR A 113 9.30 22.65 -34.21
C TYR A 113 8.69 22.94 -35.59
N ALA A 114 8.96 22.11 -36.58
CA ALA A 114 8.46 22.32 -37.94
C ALA A 114 7.94 21.07 -38.63
N VAL A 115 8.12 19.86 -38.03
CA VAL A 115 7.75 18.59 -38.68
C VAL A 115 6.35 18.10 -38.30
N SER A 116 6.11 17.84 -37.04
CA SER A 116 4.85 17.36 -36.52
C SER A 116 3.96 18.49 -35.97
N LEU A 117 4.56 19.60 -35.64
CA LEU A 117 3.97 20.81 -35.12
C LEU A 117 4.69 22.00 -35.78
N ASN A 118 3.95 23.09 -36.11
CA ASN A 118 4.55 24.37 -36.40
C ASN A 118 4.48 25.24 -35.14
N GLY A 119 5.65 25.52 -34.54
CA GLY A 119 5.71 26.27 -33.32
C GLY A 119 7.07 26.24 -32.65
N PHE A 120 7.18 26.85 -31.47
CA PHE A 120 8.45 26.95 -30.75
C PHE A 120 8.25 26.89 -29.25
N ALA A 121 9.28 26.45 -28.53
CA ALA A 121 9.40 26.58 -27.08
C ALA A 121 10.08 27.88 -26.71
N THR A 122 9.63 28.58 -25.69
CA THR A 122 10.24 29.81 -25.19
C THR A 122 9.90 30.07 -23.73
N SER A 123 10.64 30.99 -23.08
CA SER A 123 10.30 31.49 -21.74
C SER A 123 9.49 32.78 -21.87
N LEU A 124 8.33 32.85 -21.23
CA LEU A 124 7.44 34.01 -21.25
C LEU A 124 6.98 34.36 -19.83
N THR A 125 6.80 35.64 -19.57
CA THR A 125 5.96 36.07 -18.45
C THR A 125 4.49 35.79 -18.76
N PRO A 126 3.61 35.73 -17.74
CA PRO A 126 2.17 35.53 -17.99
C PRO A 126 1.57 36.60 -18.91
N ASP A 127 2.09 37.83 -18.88
CA ASP A 127 1.63 38.94 -19.74
C ASP A 127 2.05 38.75 -21.19
N GLN A 128 3.32 38.36 -21.42
CA GLN A 128 3.81 38.01 -22.75
C GLN A 128 3.03 36.82 -23.33
N ALA A 129 2.74 35.81 -22.53
CA ALA A 129 1.93 34.67 -22.95
C ALA A 129 0.49 35.08 -23.34
N ARG A 130 -0.13 35.99 -22.58
CA ARG A 130 -1.46 36.55 -22.91
C ARG A 130 -1.43 37.37 -24.21
N THR A 131 -0.41 38.15 -24.39
CA THR A 131 -0.21 38.96 -25.61
C THR A 131 -0.04 38.07 -26.83
N LEU A 132 0.84 37.07 -26.79
CA LEU A 132 1.06 36.13 -27.87
C LEU A 132 -0.21 35.34 -28.21
N LYS A 133 -0.98 34.93 -27.22
CA LYS A 133 -2.23 34.17 -27.43
C LYS A 133 -3.26 34.91 -28.28
N ARG A 134 -3.17 36.23 -28.35
CA ARG A 134 -4.07 37.10 -29.16
C ARG A 134 -3.40 37.57 -30.46
N ALA A 135 -2.13 37.23 -30.67
CA ALA A 135 -1.40 37.70 -31.85
C ALA A 135 -1.84 36.97 -33.12
N PRO A 136 -1.94 37.68 -34.26
CA PRO A 136 -2.23 37.05 -35.55
C PRO A 136 -1.23 35.96 -35.91
N GLY A 137 -1.71 34.83 -36.44
CA GLY A 137 -0.87 33.71 -36.82
C GLY A 137 -0.49 32.75 -35.66
N VAL A 138 -0.91 33.08 -34.42
CA VAL A 138 -0.71 32.19 -33.26
C VAL A 138 -1.98 31.37 -33.03
N LEU A 139 -1.86 30.05 -33.09
CA LEU A 139 -2.93 29.09 -32.85
C LEU A 139 -3.14 28.85 -31.34
N SER A 140 -2.05 28.69 -30.59
CA SER A 140 -2.14 28.43 -29.14
C SER A 140 -0.83 28.81 -28.42
N VAL A 141 -0.97 29.17 -27.13
CA VAL A 141 0.13 29.34 -26.18
C VAL A 141 -0.17 28.47 -24.96
N THR A 142 0.60 27.41 -24.78
CA THR A 142 0.39 26.39 -23.74
C THR A 142 1.61 26.34 -22.85
N GLU A 143 1.41 26.39 -21.55
CA GLU A 143 2.49 26.26 -20.57
C GLU A 143 3.17 24.88 -20.72
N ASP A 144 4.48 24.88 -20.93
CA ASP A 144 5.32 23.67 -21.02
C ASP A 144 5.62 23.17 -19.59
N ARG A 145 4.66 22.48 -19.04
CA ARG A 145 4.82 21.82 -17.73
C ARG A 145 5.56 20.51 -17.90
N PRO A 146 6.51 20.18 -17.00
CA PRO A 146 7.18 18.90 -17.02
C PRO A 146 6.13 17.79 -16.89
N ARG A 147 5.92 17.04 -17.94
CA ARG A 147 5.08 15.84 -17.96
C ARG A 147 5.90 14.74 -17.32
N LYS A 148 5.55 14.38 -16.09
CA LYS A 148 6.08 13.14 -15.50
C LYS A 148 5.52 12.00 -16.34
N LEU A 149 6.42 11.08 -16.76
CA LEU A 149 6.01 9.78 -17.27
C LEU A 149 4.99 9.24 -16.27
N ALA A 150 3.83 8.81 -16.77
CA ALA A 150 2.80 8.14 -15.97
C ALA A 150 3.35 6.75 -15.62
N ASN A 151 4.32 6.70 -14.72
CA ASN A 151 4.80 5.46 -14.15
C ASN A 151 3.76 5.03 -13.14
N ASN A 152 3.03 4.00 -13.48
CA ASN A 152 2.29 3.18 -12.53
C ASN A 152 3.30 2.75 -11.46
N LYS A 153 3.30 3.42 -10.31
CA LYS A 153 4.24 3.12 -9.24
C LYS A 153 3.75 1.85 -8.58
N ASN A 154 4.34 0.73 -8.99
CA ASN A 154 4.22 -0.50 -8.21
C ASN A 154 4.78 -0.23 -6.79
N PRO A 155 4.49 -1.08 -5.80
CA PRO A 155 4.97 -0.92 -4.43
C PRO A 155 6.50 -0.75 -4.33
N ILE A 156 7.25 -1.35 -5.22
CA ILE A 156 8.73 -1.31 -5.28
C ILE A 156 9.25 0.12 -5.52
N ASP A 157 8.68 0.83 -6.48
CA ASP A 157 9.04 2.23 -6.77
C ASP A 157 8.56 3.17 -5.67
N PHE A 158 7.36 2.89 -5.13
CA PHE A 158 6.78 3.66 -4.04
C PHE A 158 7.63 3.58 -2.75
N LEU A 159 8.16 2.40 -2.43
CA LEU A 159 9.07 2.16 -1.30
C LEU A 159 10.49 2.63 -1.59
N LYS A 160 10.76 3.17 -2.77
CA LYS A 160 12.09 3.63 -3.23
C LYS A 160 13.14 2.50 -3.27
N LEU A 161 12.74 1.32 -3.62
CA LEU A 161 13.64 0.17 -3.75
C LEU A 161 14.40 0.22 -5.08
N SER A 162 13.73 0.64 -6.16
CA SER A 162 14.26 0.70 -7.53
C SER A 162 14.88 2.06 -7.89
N GLY A 163 15.47 2.13 -9.08
CA GLY A 163 16.10 3.34 -9.63
C GLY A 163 17.55 3.53 -9.17
N SER A 164 18.24 4.49 -9.80
CA SER A 164 19.67 4.78 -9.52
C SER A 164 19.93 5.24 -8.08
N ASN A 165 18.95 5.88 -7.44
CA ASN A 165 19.01 6.35 -6.06
C ASN A 165 18.15 5.50 -5.13
N GLY A 166 17.74 4.29 -5.55
CA GLY A 166 16.95 3.37 -4.77
C GLY A 166 17.79 2.50 -3.83
N VAL A 167 17.10 1.85 -2.90
CA VAL A 167 17.73 0.94 -1.91
C VAL A 167 18.58 -0.13 -2.60
N TRP A 168 18.07 -0.75 -3.65
CA TRP A 168 18.82 -1.81 -4.36
C TRP A 168 20.12 -1.29 -4.98
N ALA A 169 20.12 -0.06 -5.52
CA ALA A 169 21.34 0.55 -6.05
C ALA A 169 22.36 0.80 -4.93
N ALA A 170 21.90 1.30 -3.77
CA ALA A 170 22.76 1.49 -2.60
C ALA A 170 23.35 0.18 -2.06
N LEU A 171 22.67 -0.96 -2.27
CA LEU A 171 23.17 -2.30 -1.92
C LEU A 171 24.07 -2.93 -3.00
N GLY A 172 24.43 -2.20 -4.06
CA GLY A 172 25.24 -2.73 -5.18
C GLY A 172 24.41 -3.56 -6.18
N GLY A 173 23.10 -3.38 -6.21
CA GLY A 173 22.17 -3.98 -7.18
C GLY A 173 21.24 -5.02 -6.59
N LYS A 174 20.25 -5.41 -7.40
CA LYS A 174 19.19 -6.38 -7.05
C LYS A 174 19.75 -7.72 -6.55
N LYS A 175 20.90 -8.15 -7.07
CA LYS A 175 21.57 -9.41 -6.70
C LYS A 175 22.05 -9.44 -5.25
N ASN A 176 22.13 -8.30 -4.59
CA ASN A 176 22.55 -8.17 -3.19
C ASN A 176 21.35 -7.88 -2.26
N ALA A 177 20.18 -7.62 -2.80
CA ALA A 177 19.00 -7.23 -2.04
C ALA A 177 18.41 -8.42 -1.25
N GLY A 178 18.83 -8.60 -0.01
CA GLY A 178 18.49 -9.71 0.88
C GLY A 178 19.36 -10.96 0.66
N ARG A 179 20.55 -10.82 0.04
CA ARG A 179 21.46 -11.95 -0.19
C ARG A 179 21.90 -12.57 1.13
N GLY A 180 21.89 -13.91 1.21
CA GLY A 180 22.24 -14.67 2.40
C GLY A 180 21.15 -14.74 3.46
N VAL A 181 19.93 -14.29 3.15
CA VAL A 181 18.76 -14.29 4.04
C VAL A 181 17.69 -15.24 3.52
N VAL A 182 17.01 -15.94 4.44
CA VAL A 182 15.90 -16.86 4.16
C VAL A 182 14.61 -16.31 4.75
N VAL A 183 13.58 -16.15 3.90
CA VAL A 183 12.24 -15.72 4.29
C VAL A 183 11.31 -16.94 4.30
N GLY A 184 10.78 -17.28 5.46
CA GLY A 184 9.75 -18.29 5.65
C GLY A 184 8.36 -17.70 5.36
N ILE A 185 7.56 -18.37 4.54
CA ILE A 185 6.19 -18.00 4.22
C ILE A 185 5.26 -19.08 4.78
N LEU A 186 4.50 -18.73 5.82
CA LEU A 186 3.50 -19.61 6.41
C LEU A 186 2.13 -19.19 5.86
N ASP A 187 1.65 -19.90 4.82
CA ASP A 187 0.49 -19.48 4.04
C ASP A 187 -0.13 -20.66 3.24
N SER A 188 -0.83 -20.41 2.13
CA SER A 188 -1.48 -21.43 1.28
C SER A 188 -0.53 -22.21 0.34
N GLY A 189 0.79 -21.99 0.45
CA GLY A 189 1.79 -22.64 -0.41
C GLY A 189 2.39 -21.71 -1.47
N TYR A 190 2.88 -22.29 -2.58
CA TYR A 190 3.39 -21.53 -3.72
C TYR A 190 3.11 -22.23 -5.05
N TRP A 191 3.08 -21.48 -6.16
CA TRP A 191 2.94 -21.99 -7.51
C TRP A 191 4.32 -22.14 -8.15
N PRO A 192 4.87 -23.37 -8.28
CA PRO A 192 6.26 -23.60 -8.70
C PRO A 192 6.57 -23.08 -10.11
N GLU A 193 5.59 -23.12 -11.02
CA GLU A 193 5.74 -22.70 -12.41
C GLU A 193 5.74 -21.18 -12.59
N SER A 194 5.54 -20.42 -11.50
CA SER A 194 5.60 -18.96 -11.56
C SER A 194 7.02 -18.46 -11.83
N LYS A 195 7.17 -17.56 -12.80
CA LYS A 195 8.44 -16.89 -13.08
C LYS A 195 9.00 -16.10 -11.89
N SER A 196 8.15 -15.76 -10.92
CA SER A 196 8.59 -15.11 -9.67
C SER A 196 9.44 -16.02 -8.78
N PHE A 197 9.38 -17.34 -9.00
CA PHE A 197 10.13 -18.35 -8.25
C PHE A 197 11.09 -19.16 -9.11
N ALA A 198 11.12 -18.92 -10.41
CA ALA A 198 12.01 -19.62 -11.32
C ALA A 198 13.48 -19.35 -11.00
N SER A 199 14.29 -20.40 -10.92
CA SER A 199 15.73 -20.32 -10.68
C SER A 199 16.41 -21.61 -11.14
N GLU A 200 17.75 -21.64 -11.05
CA GLU A 200 18.52 -22.84 -11.38
C GLU A 200 18.16 -24.02 -10.45
N PRO A 201 18.17 -25.24 -10.94
CA PRO A 201 18.00 -26.42 -10.13
C PRO A 201 19.07 -26.50 -9.01
N LEU A 202 18.71 -27.17 -7.91
CA LEU A 202 19.63 -27.38 -6.80
C LEU A 202 20.64 -28.47 -7.16
N GLY A 203 21.92 -28.12 -7.22
CA GLY A 203 23.04 -29.04 -7.32
C GLY A 203 23.54 -29.56 -5.97
N THR A 204 24.55 -30.41 -5.99
CA THR A 204 25.26 -30.93 -4.81
C THR A 204 26.57 -30.21 -4.54
N ALA A 205 26.98 -29.31 -5.44
CA ALA A 205 28.23 -28.56 -5.31
C ALA A 205 28.19 -27.66 -4.08
N GLN A 206 29.26 -27.71 -3.29
CA GLN A 206 29.44 -26.86 -2.12
C GLN A 206 29.55 -25.38 -2.52
N PRO A 207 29.11 -24.45 -1.66
CA PRO A 207 29.27 -23.03 -1.89
C PRO A 207 30.75 -22.65 -2.00
N THR A 208 31.04 -21.70 -2.89
CA THR A 208 32.40 -21.21 -3.14
C THR A 208 32.61 -19.83 -2.50
N ALA A 209 33.85 -19.33 -2.46
CA ALA A 209 34.15 -17.98 -2.03
C ALA A 209 33.46 -16.91 -2.91
N ALA A 210 33.26 -17.20 -4.21
CA ALA A 210 32.55 -16.30 -5.12
C ALA A 210 31.05 -16.24 -4.86
N ASP A 211 30.45 -17.38 -4.45
CA ASP A 211 29.05 -17.45 -3.99
C ASP A 211 28.91 -18.25 -2.71
N PRO A 212 29.20 -17.63 -1.55
CA PRO A 212 29.18 -18.28 -0.24
C PRO A 212 27.77 -18.63 0.25
N PHE A 213 26.72 -18.10 -0.38
CA PHE A 213 25.33 -18.33 -0.04
C PHE A 213 24.58 -19.20 -1.07
N GLN A 214 25.33 -19.93 -1.91
CA GLN A 214 24.75 -20.89 -2.87
C GLN A 214 24.07 -22.01 -2.08
N PRO A 215 22.76 -22.26 -2.28
CA PRO A 215 22.11 -23.43 -1.71
C PRO A 215 22.48 -24.70 -2.47
N TYR A 216 22.58 -25.82 -1.77
CA TYR A 216 22.98 -27.11 -2.32
C TYR A 216 22.28 -28.28 -1.61
N ARG A 217 22.17 -29.42 -2.30
CA ARG A 217 21.58 -30.64 -1.72
C ARG A 217 22.60 -31.51 -0.99
N VAL A 218 22.19 -32.05 0.15
CA VAL A 218 22.90 -33.08 0.91
C VAL A 218 21.90 -34.18 1.26
N GLY A 219 21.87 -35.24 0.44
CA GLY A 219 20.79 -36.22 0.52
C GLY A 219 19.43 -35.58 0.23
N THR A 220 18.50 -35.72 1.14
CA THR A 220 17.16 -35.10 1.06
C THR A 220 17.12 -33.67 1.55
N ASP A 221 18.16 -33.21 2.24
CA ASP A 221 18.23 -31.86 2.81
C ASP A 221 18.73 -30.85 1.77
N ILE A 222 18.29 -29.62 1.92
CA ILE A 222 18.80 -28.46 1.19
C ILE A 222 19.46 -27.54 2.20
N LYS A 223 20.75 -27.27 2.02
CA LYS A 223 21.55 -26.45 2.93
C LYS A 223 21.98 -25.15 2.30
N MET A 224 22.05 -24.10 3.10
CA MET A 224 22.57 -22.79 2.70
C MET A 224 23.27 -22.12 3.88
N LYS A 225 24.46 -21.60 3.67
CA LYS A 225 25.12 -20.70 4.63
C LYS A 225 24.41 -19.35 4.61
N LYS A 226 24.13 -18.78 5.81
CA LYS A 226 23.44 -17.50 5.95
C LYS A 226 24.39 -16.32 6.20
N ALA A 227 23.90 -15.11 6.01
CA ALA A 227 24.65 -13.88 6.22
C ALA A 227 25.08 -13.68 7.68
N ASP A 228 24.31 -14.18 8.65
CA ASP A 228 24.63 -14.18 10.09
C ASP A 228 25.73 -15.17 10.49
N GLY A 229 26.14 -16.03 9.56
CA GLY A 229 27.12 -17.12 9.75
C GLY A 229 26.50 -18.46 10.13
N GLY A 230 25.18 -18.51 10.38
CA GLY A 230 24.42 -19.75 10.60
C GLY A 230 24.21 -20.54 9.31
N THR A 231 23.53 -21.67 9.44
CA THR A 231 23.20 -22.56 8.32
C THR A 231 21.69 -22.80 8.33
N PHE A 232 21.06 -22.57 7.18
CA PHE A 232 19.70 -23.02 6.92
C PHE A 232 19.73 -24.48 6.44
N THR A 233 18.78 -25.28 6.93
CA THR A 233 18.61 -26.68 6.50
C THR A 233 17.13 -26.98 6.29
N GLY A 234 16.67 -26.99 5.05
CA GLY A 234 15.26 -27.23 4.69
C GLY A 234 15.06 -28.50 3.88
N LYS A 235 13.81 -28.81 3.58
CA LYS A 235 13.40 -29.97 2.78
C LYS A 235 12.39 -29.56 1.71
N CYS A 236 12.43 -30.28 0.59
CA CYS A 236 11.40 -30.21 -0.44
C CYS A 236 10.53 -31.48 -0.34
N GLN A 237 9.38 -31.35 0.30
CA GLN A 237 8.50 -32.46 0.63
C GLN A 237 7.63 -32.83 -0.58
N PRO A 238 7.69 -34.08 -1.09
CA PRO A 238 6.77 -34.51 -2.14
C PRO A 238 5.34 -34.63 -1.62
N GLY A 239 4.37 -34.57 -2.53
CA GLY A 239 2.96 -34.73 -2.24
C GLY A 239 2.11 -34.62 -3.50
N GLU A 240 0.83 -34.31 -3.33
CA GLU A 240 -0.11 -34.24 -4.44
C GLU A 240 0.30 -33.18 -5.47
N SER A 241 0.47 -33.57 -6.73
CA SER A 241 0.94 -32.72 -7.83
C SER A 241 2.26 -31.97 -7.53
N PHE A 242 3.12 -32.53 -6.67
CA PHE A 242 4.39 -31.99 -6.24
C PHE A 242 5.39 -33.13 -5.99
N THR A 243 6.42 -33.20 -6.81
CA THR A 243 7.37 -34.34 -6.80
C THR A 243 8.49 -34.22 -5.78
N GLY A 244 8.69 -32.99 -5.21
CA GLY A 244 9.83 -32.64 -4.38
C GLY A 244 11.06 -32.19 -5.20
N GLN A 245 10.96 -32.09 -6.52
CA GLN A 245 12.02 -31.54 -7.39
C GLN A 245 11.78 -30.07 -7.77
N GLU A 246 10.64 -29.51 -7.41
CA GLU A 246 10.23 -28.14 -7.70
C GLU A 246 11.02 -27.09 -6.91
N CYS A 247 11.70 -27.49 -5.82
CA CYS A 247 12.64 -26.61 -5.14
C CYS A 247 13.87 -26.36 -6.02
N ASN A 248 14.36 -25.14 -5.96
CA ASN A 248 15.44 -24.64 -6.78
C ASN A 248 16.30 -23.66 -5.97
N THR A 249 17.25 -22.97 -6.59
CA THR A 249 18.12 -22.05 -5.86
C THR A 249 17.40 -20.79 -5.38
N LYS A 250 16.08 -20.61 -5.64
CA LYS A 250 15.22 -19.55 -5.11
C LYS A 250 14.34 -20.03 -3.97
N VAL A 251 13.60 -21.12 -4.18
CA VAL A 251 12.78 -21.77 -3.17
C VAL A 251 13.55 -22.98 -2.63
N ILE A 252 14.12 -22.83 -1.42
CA ILE A 252 15.07 -23.79 -0.85
C ILE A 252 14.45 -24.67 0.24
N ALA A 253 13.17 -24.51 0.53
CA ALA A 253 12.34 -25.45 1.27
C ALA A 253 10.89 -25.28 0.83
N ALA A 254 10.16 -26.37 0.82
CA ALA A 254 8.73 -26.38 0.60
C ALA A 254 8.12 -27.58 1.36
N ARG A 255 7.27 -27.29 2.34
CA ARG A 255 6.64 -28.28 3.22
C ARG A 255 5.16 -27.98 3.40
N SER A 256 4.36 -29.00 3.68
CA SER A 256 2.92 -28.90 3.93
C SER A 256 2.60 -29.48 5.31
N PHE A 257 1.72 -28.81 6.03
CA PHE A 257 1.28 -29.17 7.38
C PHE A 257 -0.24 -29.22 7.37
N SER A 258 -0.81 -30.42 7.23
CA SER A 258 -2.24 -30.65 6.97
C SER A 258 -2.88 -31.65 7.93
N THR A 259 -2.17 -32.05 8.99
CA THR A 259 -2.65 -33.11 9.89
C THR A 259 -3.99 -32.78 10.52
N ILE A 260 -4.16 -31.54 11.03
CA ILE A 260 -5.41 -31.13 11.65
C ILE A 260 -6.48 -30.87 10.59
N TYR A 261 -6.11 -30.18 9.49
CA TYR A 261 -6.99 -29.99 8.34
C TYR A 261 -7.56 -31.34 7.84
N GLU A 262 -6.72 -32.33 7.68
CA GLU A 262 -7.16 -33.66 7.22
C GLU A 262 -8.05 -34.38 8.21
N SER A 263 -7.85 -34.17 9.51
CA SER A 263 -8.70 -34.74 10.57
C SER A 263 -10.07 -34.08 10.67
N GLN A 264 -10.16 -32.77 10.30
CA GLN A 264 -11.39 -31.98 10.39
C GLN A 264 -12.17 -31.93 9.07
N THR A 265 -11.52 -32.23 7.94
CA THR A 265 -12.11 -32.10 6.60
C THR A 265 -12.15 -33.45 5.90
N ALA A 266 -13.34 -33.99 5.70
CA ALA A 266 -13.53 -35.27 5.00
C ALA A 266 -12.86 -35.23 3.61
N ALA A 267 -12.24 -36.32 3.15
CA ALA A 267 -11.53 -36.38 1.89
C ALA A 267 -12.37 -35.89 0.69
N SER A 268 -13.68 -36.22 0.68
CA SER A 268 -14.62 -35.78 -0.37
C SER A 268 -14.92 -34.26 -0.36
N GLN A 269 -14.56 -33.55 0.70
CA GLN A 269 -14.76 -32.11 0.85
C GLN A 269 -13.48 -31.31 0.53
N ARG A 270 -12.32 -31.94 0.48
CA ARG A 270 -11.03 -31.30 0.20
C ARG A 270 -10.98 -30.85 -1.26
N THR A 271 -10.51 -29.62 -1.48
CA THR A 271 -10.37 -29.04 -2.83
C THR A 271 -8.96 -28.53 -3.11
N ASP A 272 -8.10 -28.52 -2.09
CA ASP A 272 -6.72 -28.04 -2.18
C ASP A 272 -5.72 -29.22 -2.25
N PHE A 273 -4.51 -28.95 -2.75
CA PHE A 273 -3.42 -29.93 -2.83
C PHE A 273 -2.87 -30.26 -1.44
N LEU A 274 -2.78 -31.54 -1.10
CA LEU A 274 -2.08 -32.02 0.10
C LEU A 274 -0.56 -32.08 -0.14
N SER A 275 -0.01 -30.92 -0.48
CA SER A 275 1.40 -30.70 -0.81
C SER A 275 1.74 -29.22 -0.65
N PRO A 276 3.00 -28.80 -0.79
CA PRO A 276 3.37 -27.39 -0.79
C PRO A 276 2.79 -26.57 -1.96
N ARG A 277 2.18 -27.21 -2.96
CA ARG A 277 1.54 -26.55 -4.10
C ARG A 277 0.36 -25.70 -3.63
N ASP A 278 0.27 -24.49 -4.16
CA ASP A 278 -0.77 -23.53 -3.82
C ASP A 278 -2.03 -23.79 -4.67
N GLY A 279 -3.16 -24.04 -4.01
CA GLY A 279 -4.47 -24.18 -4.64
C GLY A 279 -5.33 -22.91 -4.54
N ASP A 280 -4.97 -21.99 -3.67
CA ASP A 280 -5.69 -20.74 -3.40
C ASP A 280 -5.10 -19.53 -4.17
N GLY A 281 -3.79 -19.35 -4.15
CA GLY A 281 -3.06 -18.24 -4.77
C GLY A 281 -2.57 -17.17 -3.80
N HIS A 282 -3.06 -17.16 -2.55
CA HIS A 282 -2.67 -16.17 -1.55
C HIS A 282 -1.19 -16.31 -1.15
N GLY A 283 -0.71 -17.52 -0.86
CA GLY A 283 0.70 -17.78 -0.50
C GLY A 283 1.66 -17.45 -1.65
N THR A 284 1.27 -17.75 -2.90
CA THR A 284 2.02 -17.37 -4.10
C THR A 284 2.15 -15.86 -4.21
N HIS A 285 1.06 -15.12 -3.94
CA HIS A 285 1.05 -13.66 -3.95
C HIS A 285 1.96 -13.09 -2.87
N VAL A 286 1.84 -13.59 -1.66
CA VAL A 286 2.60 -13.18 -0.48
C VAL A 286 4.10 -13.46 -0.65
N GLY A 287 4.47 -14.68 -1.03
CA GLY A 287 5.87 -15.08 -1.23
C GLY A 287 6.54 -14.30 -2.36
N SER A 288 5.83 -14.07 -3.47
CA SER A 288 6.36 -13.28 -4.58
C SER A 288 6.48 -11.79 -4.25
N THR A 289 5.63 -11.25 -3.38
CA THR A 289 5.73 -9.88 -2.86
C THR A 289 6.94 -9.72 -1.94
N ALA A 290 7.18 -10.66 -1.01
CA ALA A 290 8.29 -10.57 -0.07
C ALA A 290 9.64 -10.70 -0.79
N ALA A 291 9.83 -11.77 -1.56
CA ALA A 291 11.13 -12.13 -2.09
C ALA A 291 11.10 -12.71 -3.52
N GLY A 292 10.04 -12.52 -4.29
CA GLY A 292 9.98 -12.96 -5.70
C GLY A 292 11.11 -12.37 -6.55
N ASN A 293 11.43 -13.03 -7.66
CA ASN A 293 12.47 -12.61 -8.60
C ASN A 293 12.27 -11.19 -9.09
N ALA A 294 13.37 -10.49 -9.40
CA ALA A 294 13.31 -9.13 -9.90
C ALA A 294 13.00 -9.06 -11.40
N GLY A 295 12.14 -8.13 -11.79
CA GLY A 295 11.90 -7.79 -13.20
C GLY A 295 11.06 -8.80 -13.96
N VAL A 296 10.20 -9.52 -13.30
CA VAL A 296 9.24 -10.46 -13.91
C VAL A 296 8.15 -9.68 -14.64
N SER A 297 7.93 -10.00 -15.92
CA SER A 297 6.86 -9.37 -16.71
C SER A 297 5.50 -9.89 -16.24
N ALA A 298 4.63 -8.97 -15.83
CA ALA A 298 3.30 -9.29 -15.34
C ALA A 298 2.21 -8.82 -16.31
N SER A 299 1.20 -9.66 -16.51
CA SER A 299 0.00 -9.35 -17.27
C SER A 299 -1.22 -9.93 -16.58
N VAL A 300 -2.35 -9.22 -16.64
CA VAL A 300 -3.66 -9.65 -16.15
C VAL A 300 -4.64 -9.51 -17.31
N ASP A 301 -5.37 -10.57 -17.62
CA ASP A 301 -6.36 -10.63 -18.70
C ASP A 301 -5.82 -10.12 -20.06
N GLY A 302 -4.56 -10.48 -20.39
CA GLY A 302 -3.89 -10.07 -21.62
C GLY A 302 -3.29 -8.66 -21.62
N HIS A 303 -3.53 -7.87 -20.58
CA HIS A 303 -2.97 -6.51 -20.45
C HIS A 303 -1.66 -6.53 -19.65
N SER A 304 -0.61 -5.91 -20.23
CA SER A 304 0.70 -5.81 -19.57
C SER A 304 0.70 -4.69 -18.53
N PHE A 305 1.14 -5.03 -17.33
CA PHE A 305 1.39 -4.08 -16.23
C PHE A 305 2.89 -3.83 -16.00
N GLY A 306 3.72 -4.20 -16.96
CA GLY A 306 5.16 -4.00 -16.88
C GLY A 306 5.87 -5.08 -16.07
N LYS A 307 6.92 -4.69 -15.36
CA LYS A 307 7.76 -5.60 -14.57
C LYS A 307 7.49 -5.45 -13.09
N ILE A 308 7.28 -6.57 -12.41
CA ILE A 308 7.18 -6.66 -10.94
C ILE A 308 8.43 -7.31 -10.34
N SER A 309 8.57 -7.18 -9.03
CA SER A 309 9.67 -7.78 -8.26
C SER A 309 9.24 -7.92 -6.81
N GLY A 310 9.75 -8.91 -6.13
CA GLY A 310 9.72 -8.94 -4.66
C GLY A 310 10.57 -7.82 -4.06
N VAL A 311 10.33 -7.51 -2.78
CA VAL A 311 11.06 -6.47 -2.04
C VAL A 311 12.54 -6.84 -1.86
N ALA A 312 12.81 -8.10 -1.50
CA ALA A 312 14.15 -8.66 -1.31
C ALA A 312 14.45 -9.76 -2.35
N PRO A 313 14.67 -9.41 -3.63
CA PRO A 313 14.71 -10.40 -4.70
C PRO A 313 15.92 -11.37 -4.67
N ALA A 314 16.96 -11.07 -3.89
CA ALA A 314 18.09 -11.99 -3.70
C ALA A 314 17.94 -12.89 -2.45
N ALA A 315 16.96 -12.64 -1.58
CA ALA A 315 16.63 -13.55 -0.48
C ALA A 315 16.06 -14.88 -1.01
N LYS A 316 16.27 -15.93 -0.25
CA LYS A 316 15.69 -17.25 -0.53
C LYS A 316 14.35 -17.40 0.17
N LEU A 317 13.52 -18.30 -0.34
CA LEU A 317 12.19 -18.59 0.20
C LEU A 317 12.18 -20.00 0.79
N ALA A 318 11.55 -20.13 1.95
CA ALA A 318 11.14 -21.38 2.56
C ALA A 318 9.62 -21.35 2.73
N ILE A 319 8.91 -22.29 2.12
CA ILE A 319 7.46 -22.34 2.07
C ILE A 319 6.94 -23.37 3.06
N TYR A 320 6.02 -22.95 3.91
CA TYR A 320 5.35 -23.77 4.91
C TYR A 320 3.84 -23.62 4.70
N LYS A 321 3.25 -24.54 3.93
CA LYS A 321 1.82 -24.49 3.68
C LYS A 321 1.06 -24.94 4.91
N VAL A 322 0.16 -24.07 5.40
CA VAL A 322 -0.70 -24.25 6.57
C VAL A 322 -2.17 -23.91 6.29
N ALA A 323 -2.44 -23.24 5.17
CA ALA A 323 -3.77 -22.82 4.78
C ALA A 323 -4.30 -23.65 3.63
N PHE A 324 -5.55 -24.12 3.75
CA PHE A 324 -6.19 -25.03 2.80
C PHE A 324 -7.64 -24.63 2.56
N THR A 325 -8.10 -24.82 1.31
CA THR A 325 -9.49 -24.63 0.92
C THR A 325 -10.28 -25.94 0.95
N SER A 326 -11.59 -25.84 1.12
CA SER A 326 -12.52 -26.97 1.01
C SER A 326 -13.83 -26.55 0.35
N LYS A 327 -14.71 -27.51 0.05
CA LYS A 327 -16.05 -27.21 -0.49
C LYS A 327 -16.91 -26.45 0.49
N THR A 328 -16.70 -26.64 1.79
CA THR A 328 -17.42 -25.94 2.87
C THR A 328 -16.76 -24.62 3.25
N GLU A 329 -15.45 -24.50 3.05
CA GLU A 329 -14.66 -23.31 3.32
C GLU A 329 -13.87 -22.99 2.02
N PRO A 330 -14.49 -22.26 1.08
CA PRO A 330 -13.87 -21.93 -0.20
C PRO A 330 -12.73 -20.90 -0.07
N GLU A 331 -12.71 -20.12 1.01
CA GLU A 331 -11.54 -19.33 1.42
C GLU A 331 -10.60 -20.20 2.25
N ALA A 332 -9.28 -20.05 2.03
CA ALA A 332 -8.31 -20.89 2.74
C ALA A 332 -8.33 -20.64 4.26
N VAL A 333 -8.44 -21.71 5.04
CA VAL A 333 -8.42 -21.68 6.51
C VAL A 333 -7.14 -22.28 7.06
N VAL A 334 -6.74 -21.81 8.24
CA VAL A 334 -5.57 -22.26 8.99
C VAL A 334 -6.04 -22.89 10.31
N TYR A 335 -5.58 -24.10 10.58
CA TYR A 335 -5.76 -24.72 11.88
C TYR A 335 -4.56 -24.48 12.78
N THR A 336 -4.80 -24.09 14.03
CA THR A 336 -3.74 -23.72 14.99
C THR A 336 -2.64 -24.78 15.11
N GLY A 337 -3.02 -26.07 15.19
CA GLY A 337 -2.03 -27.15 15.33
C GLY A 337 -1.12 -27.29 14.12
N ASP A 338 -1.64 -27.12 12.90
CA ASP A 338 -0.85 -27.15 11.67
C ASP A 338 0.08 -25.93 11.59
N ALA A 339 -0.40 -24.75 12.01
CA ALA A 339 0.42 -23.54 12.09
C ALA A 339 1.57 -23.69 13.10
N LEU A 340 1.32 -24.23 14.28
CA LEU A 340 2.34 -24.48 15.30
C LEU A 340 3.44 -25.44 14.80
N ALA A 341 3.05 -26.52 14.12
CA ALA A 341 4.01 -27.46 13.51
C ALA A 341 4.87 -26.80 12.42
N ALA A 342 4.29 -25.85 11.68
CA ALA A 342 5.01 -25.08 10.66
C ALA A 342 5.98 -24.06 11.29
N ILE A 343 5.58 -23.42 12.39
CA ILE A 343 6.45 -22.49 13.15
C ILE A 343 7.67 -23.26 13.71
N ASP A 344 7.43 -24.43 14.32
CA ASP A 344 8.51 -25.29 14.80
C ASP A 344 9.47 -25.65 13.67
N ALA A 345 8.93 -26.04 12.52
CA ALA A 345 9.74 -26.36 11.36
C ALA A 345 10.55 -25.18 10.85
N ALA A 346 9.98 -23.99 10.81
CA ALA A 346 10.66 -22.76 10.37
C ALA A 346 11.82 -22.38 11.31
N ILE A 347 11.63 -22.56 12.63
CA ILE A 347 12.67 -22.35 13.65
C ILE A 347 13.79 -23.38 13.47
N ILE A 348 13.45 -24.66 13.33
CA ILE A 348 14.42 -25.75 13.15
C ILE A 348 15.19 -25.60 11.84
N ASP A 349 14.53 -25.27 10.76
CA ASP A 349 15.14 -25.05 9.44
C ASP A 349 16.08 -23.82 9.46
N GLY A 350 15.85 -22.87 10.38
CA GLY A 350 16.69 -21.70 10.60
C GLY A 350 16.43 -20.56 9.63
N VAL A 351 15.17 -20.21 9.39
CA VAL A 351 14.82 -18.99 8.64
C VAL A 351 15.23 -17.73 9.38
N ASP A 352 15.39 -16.60 8.69
CA ASP A 352 15.73 -15.30 9.30
C ASP A 352 14.48 -14.45 9.52
N VAL A 353 13.48 -14.64 8.68
CA VAL A 353 12.23 -13.88 8.67
C VAL A 353 11.07 -14.85 8.49
N ILE A 354 9.99 -14.64 9.24
CA ILE A 354 8.68 -15.28 9.00
C ILE A 354 7.71 -14.20 8.53
N ASN A 355 6.94 -14.51 7.49
CA ASN A 355 5.72 -13.79 7.15
C ASN A 355 4.50 -14.65 7.41
N TYR A 356 3.57 -14.12 8.19
CA TYR A 356 2.28 -14.73 8.50
C TYR A 356 1.14 -13.77 8.17
N SER A 357 0.53 -13.99 7.01
CA SER A 357 -0.53 -13.13 6.48
C SER A 357 -1.94 -13.65 6.80
N VAL A 358 -2.12 -14.19 8.00
CA VAL A 358 -3.35 -14.81 8.48
C VAL A 358 -3.90 -14.01 9.67
N SER A 359 -5.20 -14.05 9.89
CA SER A 359 -5.84 -13.39 11.03
C SER A 359 -5.61 -14.15 12.34
N SER A 360 -5.64 -13.45 13.46
CA SER A 360 -5.58 -13.96 14.84
C SER A 360 -6.59 -13.21 15.70
N SER A 361 -6.40 -13.21 17.02
CA SER A 361 -7.21 -12.50 18.01
C SER A 361 -6.53 -11.21 18.51
N ASP A 362 -7.29 -10.36 19.21
CA ASP A 362 -6.77 -9.23 20.00
C ASP A 362 -6.56 -9.68 21.47
N THR A 363 -5.80 -10.77 21.68
CA THR A 363 -5.44 -11.31 23.00
C THR A 363 -3.94 -11.56 23.07
N LEU A 364 -3.40 -11.70 24.28
CA LEU A 364 -1.98 -11.97 24.50
C LEU A 364 -1.67 -13.47 24.68
N ASP A 365 -2.69 -14.30 24.78
CA ASP A 365 -2.61 -15.74 25.06
C ASP A 365 -2.87 -16.63 23.83
N ASP A 366 -2.87 -16.06 22.63
CA ASP A 366 -2.97 -16.84 21.40
C ASP A 366 -1.78 -17.79 21.25
N PRO A 367 -2.00 -19.10 21.06
CA PRO A 367 -0.91 -20.08 20.99
C PRO A 367 0.07 -19.83 19.83
N ILE A 368 -0.41 -19.33 18.68
CA ILE A 368 0.43 -19.00 17.52
C ILE A 368 1.30 -17.80 17.87
N ASP A 369 0.74 -16.75 18.48
CA ASP A 369 1.48 -15.57 18.89
C ASP A 369 2.50 -15.92 20.01
N SER A 370 2.16 -16.86 20.90
CA SER A 370 3.10 -17.39 21.89
C SER A 370 4.27 -18.16 21.24
N ALA A 371 4.01 -18.99 20.22
CA ALA A 371 5.05 -19.67 19.47
C ALA A 371 5.98 -18.68 18.74
N TYR A 372 5.47 -17.54 18.30
CA TYR A 372 6.28 -16.47 17.71
C TYR A 372 7.21 -15.80 18.73
N MET A 373 6.92 -15.85 20.03
CA MET A 373 7.90 -15.42 21.04
C MET A 373 9.16 -16.28 20.99
N SER A 374 9.00 -17.59 20.87
CA SER A 374 10.13 -18.52 20.69
C SER A 374 10.89 -18.27 19.39
N ALA A 375 10.18 -18.00 18.29
CA ALA A 375 10.81 -17.64 17.02
C ALA A 375 11.63 -16.33 17.15
N ALA A 376 11.09 -15.30 17.80
CA ALA A 376 11.78 -14.05 18.03
C ALA A 376 12.99 -14.21 18.97
N SER A 377 12.88 -15.03 20.01
CA SER A 377 14.01 -15.42 20.90
C SER A 377 15.11 -16.16 20.14
N ALA A 378 14.74 -16.95 19.13
CA ALA A 378 15.68 -17.61 18.22
C ALA A 378 16.29 -16.67 17.16
N GLY A 379 15.98 -15.38 17.19
CA GLY A 379 16.54 -14.37 16.27
C GLY A 379 15.75 -14.20 14.97
N ILE A 380 14.54 -14.73 14.87
CA ILE A 380 13.69 -14.67 13.67
C ILE A 380 12.76 -13.46 13.75
N PHE A 381 12.79 -12.59 12.73
CA PHE A 381 11.84 -11.48 12.61
C PHE A 381 10.49 -11.99 12.12
N VAL A 382 9.42 -11.64 12.82
CA VAL A 382 8.07 -12.06 12.47
C VAL A 382 7.24 -10.85 12.02
N ALA A 383 6.79 -10.86 10.77
CA ALA A 383 5.82 -9.91 10.22
C ALA A 383 4.43 -10.55 10.16
N THR A 384 3.43 -9.87 10.73
CA THR A 384 2.05 -10.36 10.77
C THR A 384 1.08 -9.34 10.20
N ALA A 385 -0.06 -9.78 9.69
CA ALA A 385 -1.13 -8.91 9.19
C ALA A 385 -1.93 -8.31 10.36
N ALA A 386 -2.24 -7.01 10.32
CA ALA A 386 -3.01 -6.35 11.38
C ALA A 386 -4.50 -6.72 11.38
N GLY A 387 -5.00 -7.39 10.31
CA GLY A 387 -6.40 -7.71 10.09
C GLY A 387 -7.11 -6.72 9.16
N ASN A 388 -8.27 -7.13 8.65
CA ASN A 388 -9.04 -6.42 7.62
C ASN A 388 -10.42 -5.94 8.11
N ALA A 389 -10.62 -5.80 9.43
CA ALA A 389 -11.89 -5.43 10.07
C ALA A 389 -12.04 -3.91 10.34
N GLY A 390 -11.17 -3.06 9.76
CA GLY A 390 -11.30 -1.60 9.84
C GLY A 390 -12.55 -1.05 9.13
N PRO A 391 -12.85 0.23 9.29
CA PRO A 391 -12.09 1.29 9.94
C PRO A 391 -12.39 1.47 11.44
N GLY A 392 -13.18 0.59 12.05
CA GLY A 392 -13.52 0.65 13.46
C GLY A 392 -12.27 0.63 14.35
N ALA A 393 -12.38 1.21 15.55
CA ALA A 393 -11.36 1.07 16.58
C ALA A 393 -11.42 -0.34 17.19
N ALA A 394 -10.31 -0.79 17.79
CA ALA A 394 -10.22 -2.08 18.49
C ALA A 394 -10.58 -3.28 17.58
N THR A 395 -9.94 -3.33 16.41
CA THR A 395 -10.20 -4.39 15.41
C THR A 395 -8.92 -5.15 15.03
N LEU A 396 -7.85 -4.98 15.83
CA LEU A 396 -6.54 -5.55 15.55
C LEU A 396 -6.48 -7.07 15.68
N ASN A 397 -5.53 -7.64 14.99
CA ASN A 397 -4.98 -8.98 15.21
C ASN A 397 -3.49 -8.88 15.59
N HIS A 398 -2.94 -9.92 16.22
CA HIS A 398 -1.51 -10.04 16.57
C HIS A 398 -0.99 -8.85 17.37
N VAL A 399 -1.45 -8.74 18.62
CA VAL A 399 -1.16 -7.56 19.46
C VAL A 399 0.05 -7.72 20.38
N VAL A 400 0.76 -8.83 20.31
CA VAL A 400 1.95 -9.11 21.14
C VAL A 400 3.16 -8.27 20.76
N PRO A 401 4.07 -7.94 21.70
CA PRO A 401 5.19 -7.03 21.44
C PRO A 401 6.30 -7.61 20.55
N TRP A 402 6.52 -8.92 20.55
CA TRP A 402 7.61 -9.60 19.81
C TRP A 402 7.35 -9.82 18.32
N VAL A 403 6.16 -9.54 17.81
CA VAL A 403 5.87 -9.53 16.36
C VAL A 403 5.75 -8.11 15.82
N THR A 404 5.91 -7.96 14.52
CA THR A 404 5.66 -6.69 13.81
C THR A 404 4.33 -6.75 13.08
N THR A 405 3.31 -6.11 13.66
CA THR A 405 1.93 -6.06 13.14
C THR A 405 1.80 -4.96 12.10
N VAL A 406 1.37 -5.33 10.88
CA VAL A 406 1.45 -4.47 9.70
C VAL A 406 0.07 -4.06 9.20
N GLY A 407 -0.20 -2.75 9.23
CA GLY A 407 -1.38 -2.14 8.62
C GLY A 407 -1.22 -1.91 7.12
N ALA A 408 -2.35 -1.88 6.39
CA ALA A 408 -2.37 -1.68 4.95
C ALA A 408 -2.46 -0.20 4.56
N SER A 409 -1.51 0.26 3.75
CA SER A 409 -1.53 1.59 3.13
C SER A 409 -1.72 1.51 1.62
N THR A 410 -2.24 2.61 1.05
CA THR A 410 -2.39 2.76 -0.40
C THR A 410 -1.07 3.17 -1.05
N VAL A 411 -0.88 2.75 -2.29
CA VAL A 411 0.11 3.29 -3.23
C VAL A 411 -0.57 4.21 -4.24
N ALA A 412 0.19 4.89 -5.10
CA ALA A 412 -0.40 5.61 -6.22
C ALA A 412 -1.11 4.61 -7.15
N PRO A 413 -2.43 4.73 -7.34
CA PRO A 413 -3.20 3.72 -8.06
C PRO A 413 -3.12 3.86 -9.58
N TYR A 414 -3.56 2.82 -10.28
CA TYR A 414 -3.95 2.90 -11.68
C TYR A 414 -5.17 3.83 -11.80
N ALA A 415 -5.01 4.92 -12.53
CA ALA A 415 -6.03 5.94 -12.64
C ALA A 415 -7.02 5.64 -13.76
N GLY A 416 -8.31 5.91 -13.52
CA GLY A 416 -9.35 5.97 -14.52
C GLY A 416 -10.11 7.29 -14.45
N THR A 417 -10.68 7.73 -15.57
CA THR A 417 -11.46 8.95 -15.63
C THR A 417 -12.84 8.68 -16.20
N VAL A 418 -13.87 9.09 -15.48
CA VAL A 418 -15.25 9.17 -15.98
C VAL A 418 -15.41 10.53 -16.66
N VAL A 419 -15.69 10.51 -17.96
CA VAL A 419 -16.03 11.71 -18.75
C VAL A 419 -17.53 11.69 -19.01
N LEU A 420 -18.27 12.61 -18.42
CA LEU A 420 -19.71 12.72 -18.62
C LEU A 420 -20.05 13.36 -19.97
N GLY A 421 -21.24 13.10 -20.48
CA GLY A 421 -21.74 13.66 -21.75
C GLY A 421 -21.80 15.19 -21.76
N ASN A 422 -21.84 15.84 -20.59
CA ASN A 422 -21.75 17.31 -20.45
C ASN A 422 -20.31 17.84 -20.37
N GLY A 423 -19.30 17.00 -20.65
CA GLY A 423 -17.89 17.36 -20.66
C GLY A 423 -17.20 17.35 -19.30
N LYS A 424 -17.91 17.23 -18.16
CA LYS A 424 -17.30 17.14 -16.84
C LYS A 424 -16.48 15.85 -16.69
N LYS A 425 -15.32 15.94 -16.03
CA LYS A 425 -14.37 14.82 -15.86
C LYS A 425 -14.14 14.56 -14.37
N TYR A 426 -14.21 13.29 -13.99
CA TYR A 426 -14.00 12.84 -12.62
C TYR A 426 -12.97 11.73 -12.62
N ALA A 427 -11.81 11.99 -12.00
CA ALA A 427 -10.73 11.02 -11.89
C ALA A 427 -10.89 10.16 -10.64
N GLY A 428 -10.64 8.86 -10.79
CA GLY A 428 -10.67 7.86 -9.73
C GLY A 428 -9.70 6.72 -10.00
N ILE A 429 -9.95 5.59 -9.38
CA ILE A 429 -9.18 4.36 -9.59
C ILE A 429 -9.82 3.60 -10.77
N GLY A 430 -9.00 3.11 -11.69
CA GLY A 430 -9.48 2.43 -12.90
C GLY A 430 -8.53 1.35 -13.39
N THR A 431 -8.24 0.37 -12.53
CA THR A 431 -7.32 -0.73 -12.79
C THR A 431 -7.67 -1.53 -14.06
N THR A 432 -8.97 -1.67 -14.35
CA THR A 432 -9.49 -2.43 -15.50
C THR A 432 -9.94 -1.54 -16.68
N VAL A 433 -9.63 -0.25 -16.68
CA VAL A 433 -9.94 0.65 -17.80
C VAL A 433 -8.72 0.77 -18.70
N PHE A 434 -8.72 0.06 -19.82
CA PHE A 434 -7.68 0.12 -20.83
C PHE A 434 -8.16 0.95 -22.03
N GLY A 435 -7.47 2.06 -22.31
CA GLY A 435 -7.82 2.97 -23.38
C GLY A 435 -9.13 3.72 -23.13
N LYS A 436 -10.15 3.50 -23.97
CA LYS A 436 -11.45 4.21 -23.96
C LYS A 436 -12.62 3.26 -24.08
N VAL A 437 -13.57 3.32 -23.14
CA VAL A 437 -14.82 2.58 -23.14
C VAL A 437 -16.01 3.55 -23.27
N GLY A 438 -16.82 3.38 -24.30
CA GLY A 438 -17.99 4.23 -24.58
C GLY A 438 -17.66 5.32 -25.61
N SER A 439 -18.53 6.28 -25.94
CA SER A 439 -19.65 6.85 -25.17
C SER A 439 -20.85 5.87 -25.07
N ALA A 440 -21.36 5.67 -23.87
CA ALA A 440 -22.54 4.84 -23.63
C ALA A 440 -23.52 5.54 -22.67
N ARG A 441 -24.76 5.09 -22.64
CA ARG A 441 -25.75 5.55 -21.65
C ARG A 441 -25.23 5.27 -20.24
N LEU A 442 -25.27 6.27 -19.38
CA LEU A 442 -24.94 6.16 -17.96
C LEU A 442 -26.26 6.05 -17.18
N VAL A 443 -26.38 5.00 -16.39
CA VAL A 443 -27.62 4.72 -15.64
C VAL A 443 -27.28 4.37 -14.18
N THR A 444 -28.18 4.69 -13.25
CA THR A 444 -28.06 4.17 -11.88
C THR A 444 -28.48 2.70 -11.84
N ALA A 445 -27.86 1.89 -11.01
CA ALA A 445 -28.20 0.48 -10.86
C ALA A 445 -29.69 0.29 -10.52
N ARG A 446 -30.23 1.12 -9.62
CA ARG A 446 -31.65 1.12 -9.25
C ARG A 446 -32.57 1.29 -10.46
N SER A 447 -32.22 2.11 -11.47
CA SER A 447 -33.04 2.34 -12.65
C SER A 447 -33.08 1.14 -13.59
N VAL A 448 -32.15 0.24 -13.49
CA VAL A 448 -32.03 -0.98 -14.32
C VAL A 448 -32.25 -2.27 -13.55
N LYS A 449 -32.84 -2.20 -12.35
CA LYS A 449 -33.12 -3.37 -11.53
C LYS A 449 -34.16 -4.32 -12.15
N ARG A 450 -34.11 -5.58 -11.77
CA ARG A 450 -35.21 -6.53 -11.96
C ARG A 450 -36.44 -6.10 -11.17
N ALA A 451 -37.63 -6.44 -11.63
CA ALA A 451 -38.85 -6.11 -10.91
C ALA A 451 -38.86 -6.67 -9.47
N SER A 452 -38.41 -7.91 -9.31
CA SER A 452 -38.31 -8.63 -8.02
C SER A 452 -37.22 -8.15 -7.07
N ALA A 453 -36.23 -7.38 -7.54
CA ALA A 453 -35.12 -6.97 -6.72
C ALA A 453 -35.48 -5.81 -5.77
N ALA A 454 -35.01 -5.83 -4.52
CA ALA A 454 -35.07 -4.70 -3.63
C ALA A 454 -34.22 -3.53 -4.17
N GLY A 455 -34.67 -2.30 -3.92
CA GLY A 455 -33.96 -1.11 -4.45
C GLY A 455 -32.59 -0.93 -3.82
N GLY A 456 -32.42 -1.23 -2.53
CA GLY A 456 -31.13 -1.16 -1.82
C GLY A 456 -30.11 -2.14 -2.39
N ASP A 457 -30.50 -3.39 -2.60
CA ASP A 457 -29.63 -4.43 -3.17
C ASP A 457 -29.24 -4.10 -4.62
N ALA A 458 -30.18 -3.58 -5.39
CA ALA A 458 -29.90 -3.13 -6.74
C ALA A 458 -28.92 -1.94 -6.77
N ASP A 459 -29.04 -0.95 -5.86
CA ASP A 459 -28.06 0.14 -5.75
C ASP A 459 -26.65 -0.39 -5.52
N LEU A 460 -26.51 -1.46 -4.74
CA LEU A 460 -25.27 -2.16 -4.48
C LEU A 460 -24.79 -3.01 -5.66
N CYS A 461 -25.57 -3.16 -6.72
CA CYS A 461 -25.34 -4.15 -7.79
C CYS A 461 -25.08 -5.54 -7.21
N ALA A 462 -25.87 -5.96 -6.22
CA ALA A 462 -25.79 -7.29 -5.64
C ALA A 462 -26.08 -8.36 -6.73
N PRO A 463 -25.56 -9.59 -6.60
CA PRO A 463 -25.82 -10.67 -7.54
C PRO A 463 -27.32 -10.83 -7.85
N ASP A 464 -27.65 -11.05 -9.10
CA ASP A 464 -29.02 -11.26 -9.62
C ASP A 464 -30.03 -10.13 -9.43
N THR A 465 -29.58 -8.91 -9.12
CA THR A 465 -30.48 -7.77 -8.90
C THR A 465 -30.76 -6.95 -10.15
N LEU A 466 -29.89 -7.01 -11.16
CA LEU A 466 -30.00 -6.20 -12.37
C LEU A 466 -30.70 -6.94 -13.53
N SER A 467 -31.32 -6.18 -14.43
CA SER A 467 -32.01 -6.68 -15.60
C SER A 467 -31.19 -6.53 -16.87
N HIS A 468 -30.94 -7.62 -17.61
CA HIS A 468 -30.23 -7.60 -18.89
C HIS A 468 -30.91 -6.65 -19.88
N ALA A 469 -32.25 -6.75 -20.06
CA ALA A 469 -33.00 -5.93 -20.98
C ALA A 469 -32.84 -4.41 -20.72
N LYS A 470 -32.61 -4.02 -19.45
CA LYS A 470 -32.46 -2.62 -19.06
C LYS A 470 -31.01 -2.15 -19.02
N ALA A 471 -30.04 -3.05 -18.72
CA ALA A 471 -28.62 -2.69 -18.46
C ALA A 471 -27.68 -2.96 -19.63
N ALA A 472 -28.02 -3.86 -20.55
CA ALA A 472 -27.16 -4.22 -21.66
C ALA A 472 -26.67 -3.00 -22.46
N GLY A 473 -25.38 -2.97 -22.79
CA GLY A 473 -24.74 -1.91 -23.54
C GLY A 473 -24.54 -0.58 -22.79
N LYS A 474 -24.89 -0.49 -21.49
CA LYS A 474 -24.82 0.74 -20.68
C LYS A 474 -23.67 0.71 -19.72
N ILE A 475 -23.27 1.88 -19.20
CA ILE A 475 -22.40 2.03 -18.05
C ILE A 475 -23.29 2.18 -16.82
N VAL A 476 -23.10 1.31 -15.82
CA VAL A 476 -23.92 1.25 -14.61
C VAL A 476 -23.20 1.90 -13.44
N VAL A 477 -23.90 2.75 -12.68
CA VAL A 477 -23.40 3.34 -11.43
C VAL A 477 -23.87 2.48 -10.28
N CYS A 478 -22.90 1.85 -9.57
CA CYS A 478 -23.12 1.01 -8.39
C CYS A 478 -22.59 1.70 -7.14
N ASP A 479 -23.34 1.62 -6.04
CA ASP A 479 -22.90 2.13 -4.75
C ASP A 479 -21.92 1.14 -4.10
N ARG A 480 -20.88 1.65 -3.41
CA ARG A 480 -20.13 0.84 -2.48
C ARG A 480 -21.00 0.49 -1.26
N GLY A 481 -20.72 -0.61 -0.60
CA GLY A 481 -21.44 -1.08 0.58
C GLY A 481 -20.99 -2.49 0.93
N VAL A 482 -21.90 -3.28 1.50
CA VAL A 482 -21.63 -4.62 2.07
C VAL A 482 -21.35 -5.73 1.04
N VAL A 483 -21.75 -5.53 -0.24
CA VAL A 483 -21.45 -6.49 -1.32
C VAL A 483 -20.02 -6.27 -1.80
N ASP A 484 -19.30 -7.32 -2.09
CA ASP A 484 -17.93 -7.25 -2.59
C ASP A 484 -17.83 -6.47 -3.90
N ARG A 485 -16.75 -5.69 -4.02
CA ARG A 485 -16.60 -4.77 -5.16
C ARG A 485 -16.49 -5.49 -6.50
N VAL A 486 -15.85 -6.65 -6.51
CA VAL A 486 -15.71 -7.48 -7.71
C VAL A 486 -17.04 -8.12 -8.12
N ASP A 487 -17.87 -8.55 -7.18
CA ASP A 487 -19.18 -9.12 -7.43
C ASP A 487 -20.14 -8.12 -8.08
N LYS A 488 -20.07 -6.85 -7.69
CA LYS A 488 -20.82 -5.78 -8.35
C LYS A 488 -20.48 -5.68 -9.84
N SER A 489 -19.21 -5.80 -10.18
CA SER A 489 -18.75 -5.77 -11.57
C SER A 489 -19.09 -7.05 -12.33
N ALA A 490 -19.11 -8.20 -11.65
CA ALA A 490 -19.58 -9.47 -12.19
C ALA A 490 -21.07 -9.41 -12.53
N GLU A 491 -21.90 -8.81 -11.66
CA GLU A 491 -23.31 -8.57 -11.91
C GLU A 491 -23.54 -7.65 -13.12
N VAL A 492 -22.75 -6.58 -13.25
CA VAL A 492 -22.80 -5.69 -14.42
C VAL A 492 -22.40 -6.44 -15.69
N LYS A 493 -21.39 -7.34 -15.64
CA LYS A 493 -21.00 -8.22 -16.76
C LYS A 493 -22.11 -9.19 -17.12
N ARG A 494 -22.70 -9.85 -16.13
CA ARG A 494 -23.81 -10.81 -16.30
C ARG A 494 -24.96 -10.21 -17.09
N VAL A 495 -25.28 -8.95 -16.87
CA VAL A 495 -26.36 -8.24 -17.59
C VAL A 495 -25.88 -7.50 -18.84
N GLY A 496 -24.69 -7.79 -19.36
CA GLY A 496 -24.19 -7.19 -20.61
C GLY A 496 -23.86 -5.70 -20.52
N GLY A 497 -23.59 -5.17 -19.33
CA GLY A 497 -23.14 -3.79 -19.14
C GLY A 497 -21.75 -3.57 -19.75
N LYS A 498 -21.51 -2.40 -20.35
CA LYS A 498 -20.22 -2.03 -20.97
C LYS A 498 -19.16 -1.59 -19.97
N GLY A 499 -19.55 -1.25 -18.76
CA GLY A 499 -18.65 -0.80 -17.72
C GLY A 499 -19.39 -0.37 -16.45
N MET A 500 -18.67 -0.14 -15.39
CA MET A 500 -19.18 0.25 -14.08
C MET A 500 -18.54 1.56 -13.61
N VAL A 501 -19.32 2.42 -12.94
CA VAL A 501 -18.78 3.46 -12.07
C VAL A 501 -19.14 3.07 -10.65
N LEU A 502 -18.14 2.67 -9.87
CA LEU A 502 -18.30 2.38 -8.45
C LEU A 502 -18.17 3.67 -7.65
N VAL A 503 -19.13 3.98 -6.78
CA VAL A 503 -19.18 5.26 -6.08
C VAL A 503 -19.22 5.09 -4.57
N ASN A 504 -18.34 5.79 -3.87
CA ASN A 504 -18.45 6.00 -2.43
C ASN A 504 -19.46 7.12 -2.14
N LEU A 505 -20.45 6.86 -1.32
CA LEU A 505 -21.44 7.86 -0.90
C LEU A 505 -20.95 8.71 0.27
N THR A 506 -20.03 8.18 1.08
CA THR A 506 -19.30 8.84 2.16
C THR A 506 -17.81 8.72 1.91
N GLU A 507 -16.97 9.46 2.62
CA GLU A 507 -15.53 9.36 2.48
C GLU A 507 -15.06 7.93 2.88
N ASN A 508 -14.43 7.24 1.93
CA ASN A 508 -13.93 5.88 2.11
C ASN A 508 -12.73 5.64 1.19
N SER A 509 -12.02 4.50 1.36
CA SER A 509 -10.95 4.12 0.43
C SER A 509 -11.51 3.90 -0.98
N THR A 510 -10.66 4.15 -1.97
CA THR A 510 -10.88 3.70 -3.34
C THR A 510 -9.81 2.66 -3.65
N ASP A 511 -10.24 1.47 -4.01
CA ASP A 511 -9.37 0.31 -4.18
C ASP A 511 -9.34 -0.06 -5.67
N GLY A 512 -8.22 -0.60 -6.13
CA GLY A 512 -8.01 -0.97 -7.54
C GLY A 512 -8.13 -2.48 -7.71
N ASP A 513 -9.34 -2.98 -7.62
CA ASP A 513 -9.64 -4.39 -7.81
C ASP A 513 -9.64 -4.77 -9.30
N THR A 514 -9.45 -6.07 -9.58
CA THR A 514 -9.62 -6.63 -10.93
C THR A 514 -11.10 -6.86 -11.18
N HIS A 515 -11.75 -5.87 -11.78
CA HIS A 515 -13.18 -5.90 -12.05
C HIS A 515 -13.51 -6.68 -13.33
N ALA A 516 -14.64 -7.36 -13.34
CA ALA A 516 -15.12 -8.15 -14.48
C ALA A 516 -15.53 -7.31 -15.71
N VAL A 517 -15.72 -6.00 -15.54
CA VAL A 517 -15.94 -5.00 -16.61
C VAL A 517 -15.07 -3.77 -16.34
N PRO A 518 -14.72 -2.96 -17.36
CA PRO A 518 -14.02 -1.70 -17.16
C PRO A 518 -14.70 -0.83 -16.10
N THR A 519 -13.99 -0.52 -15.01
CA THR A 519 -14.56 0.14 -13.84
C THR A 519 -13.71 1.33 -13.40
N VAL A 520 -14.40 2.44 -13.04
CA VAL A 520 -13.79 3.58 -12.35
C VAL A 520 -14.41 3.73 -10.96
N HIS A 521 -13.60 3.63 -9.92
CA HIS A 521 -14.01 3.81 -8.53
C HIS A 521 -13.79 5.26 -8.09
N LEU A 522 -14.87 5.94 -7.71
CA LEU A 522 -14.88 7.37 -7.33
C LEU A 522 -15.20 7.57 -5.85
N ASN A 523 -14.42 8.41 -5.18
CA ASN A 523 -14.71 8.85 -3.81
C ASN A 523 -15.58 10.13 -3.82
N VAL A 524 -16.02 10.54 -2.63
CA VAL A 524 -16.67 11.86 -2.45
C VAL A 524 -15.68 13.00 -2.76
N PRO A 525 -16.15 14.14 -3.29
CA PRO A 525 -17.51 14.44 -3.68
C PRO A 525 -17.89 13.94 -5.09
N PHE A 526 -16.99 13.26 -5.79
CA PHE A 526 -17.12 12.90 -7.20
C PHE A 526 -18.15 11.78 -7.43
N GLY A 527 -18.15 10.75 -6.57
CA GLY A 527 -19.10 9.65 -6.66
C GLY A 527 -20.55 10.11 -6.63
N PRO A 528 -21.00 10.83 -5.58
CA PRO A 528 -22.34 11.40 -5.52
C PRO A 528 -22.68 12.29 -6.71
N ALA A 529 -21.75 13.11 -7.20
CA ALA A 529 -21.98 13.99 -8.35
C ALA A 529 -22.24 13.21 -9.65
N VAL A 530 -21.52 12.09 -9.87
CA VAL A 530 -21.73 11.21 -11.04
C VAL A 530 -23.03 10.44 -10.91
N LYS A 531 -23.37 9.94 -9.71
CA LYS A 531 -24.64 9.25 -9.46
C LYS A 531 -25.83 10.17 -9.71
N GLU A 532 -25.76 11.42 -9.27
CA GLU A 532 -26.82 12.42 -9.53
C GLU A 532 -26.96 12.73 -11.02
N TYR A 533 -25.85 12.86 -11.75
CA TYR A 533 -25.90 13.05 -13.19
C TYR A 533 -26.52 11.84 -13.92
N ALA A 534 -26.26 10.62 -13.45
CA ALA A 534 -26.80 9.38 -14.03
C ALA A 534 -28.34 9.26 -13.96
N LYS A 535 -29.01 10.02 -13.08
CA LYS A 535 -30.48 10.08 -13.00
C LYS A 535 -31.12 10.80 -14.18
N LYS A 536 -30.37 11.60 -14.96
CA LYS A 536 -30.91 12.34 -16.11
C LYS A 536 -31.25 11.40 -17.24
N SER A 537 -32.37 11.68 -17.95
CA SER A 537 -32.94 10.81 -18.98
C SER A 537 -32.01 10.50 -20.15
N ARG A 538 -31.04 11.37 -20.46
CA ARG A 538 -30.10 11.20 -21.58
C ARG A 538 -28.62 11.19 -21.09
N ALA A 539 -28.38 10.86 -19.84
CA ALA A 539 -27.01 10.79 -19.31
C ALA A 539 -26.15 9.82 -20.11
N THR A 540 -24.94 10.23 -20.45
CA THR A 540 -23.94 9.40 -21.12
C THR A 540 -22.60 9.57 -20.41
N ALA A 541 -21.74 8.56 -20.51
CA ALA A 541 -20.38 8.62 -20.02
C ALA A 541 -19.42 7.84 -20.92
N THR A 542 -18.15 8.20 -20.80
CA THR A 542 -17.01 7.48 -21.34
C THR A 542 -16.06 7.19 -20.19
N LEU A 543 -15.60 5.94 -20.05
CA LEU A 543 -14.49 5.61 -19.15
C LEU A 543 -13.18 5.68 -19.95
N ARG A 544 -12.17 6.31 -19.39
CA ARG A 544 -10.86 6.45 -20.03
C ARG A 544 -9.76 6.06 -19.06
N GLU A 545 -8.74 5.41 -19.59
CA GLU A 545 -7.48 5.20 -18.88
C GLU A 545 -6.83 6.55 -18.58
N GLY A 546 -6.27 6.62 -17.36
CA GLY A 546 -5.38 7.70 -16.97
C GLY A 546 -6.00 8.99 -16.50
N THR A 547 -5.16 9.69 -15.85
CA THR A 547 -4.91 11.04 -15.33
C THR A 547 -5.51 11.42 -13.98
N LEU A 548 -4.69 11.22 -12.94
CA LEU A 548 -4.79 11.97 -11.66
C LEU A 548 -3.78 13.14 -11.66
N SER A 549 -3.66 13.90 -12.72
CA SER A 549 -2.52 14.79 -13.01
C SER A 549 -2.53 16.15 -12.30
N SER A 550 -3.48 16.49 -11.43
CA SER A 550 -3.57 17.85 -10.87
C SER A 550 -3.73 17.95 -9.36
N THR A 551 -3.76 16.85 -8.64
CA THR A 551 -3.82 16.87 -7.17
C THR A 551 -2.47 16.49 -6.56
N PRO A 552 -1.98 17.21 -5.53
CA PRO A 552 -0.80 16.77 -4.78
C PRO A 552 -1.01 15.32 -4.36
N SER A 553 0.04 14.48 -4.50
CA SER A 553 -0.04 13.06 -4.14
C SER A 553 -0.66 12.91 -2.75
N ARG A 554 -1.89 12.40 -2.69
CA ARG A 554 -2.62 12.10 -1.45
C ARG A 554 -2.21 10.75 -0.87
N TYR A 555 -1.21 10.09 -1.42
CA TYR A 555 -0.72 8.77 -1.00
C TYR A 555 0.58 8.88 -0.21
N PRO A 556 0.86 7.93 0.72
CA PRO A 556 -0.01 6.85 1.17
C PRO A 556 -1.11 7.34 2.12
N GLN A 557 -2.24 6.62 2.11
CA GLN A 557 -3.29 6.70 3.13
C GLN A 557 -3.46 5.31 3.74
N ILE A 558 -3.98 5.20 4.96
CA ILE A 558 -4.39 3.89 5.49
C ILE A 558 -5.69 3.47 4.81
N SER A 559 -5.76 2.22 4.38
CA SER A 559 -6.98 1.66 3.81
C SER A 559 -8.11 1.60 4.85
N SER A 560 -9.35 1.72 4.37
CA SER A 560 -10.52 1.65 5.25
C SER A 560 -10.67 0.27 5.90
N PHE A 561 -10.32 -0.80 5.21
CA PHE A 561 -10.39 -2.16 5.77
C PHE A 561 -9.29 -2.44 6.79
N SER A 562 -8.14 -1.75 6.74
CA SER A 562 -7.03 -2.01 7.67
C SER A 562 -7.48 -1.85 9.12
N SER A 563 -7.33 -2.90 9.90
CA SER A 563 -7.63 -2.93 11.33
C SER A 563 -6.85 -1.88 12.12
N ARG A 564 -7.41 -1.41 13.23
CA ARG A 564 -6.92 -0.27 14.00
C ARG A 564 -6.94 -0.55 15.50
N GLY A 565 -5.99 0.05 16.19
CA GLY A 565 -5.97 0.12 17.65
C GLY A 565 -7.09 1.02 18.24
N PRO A 566 -7.10 1.17 19.58
CA PRO A 566 -6.15 0.54 20.50
C PRO A 566 -6.31 -0.98 20.56
N SER A 567 -5.27 -1.70 21.02
CA SER A 567 -5.42 -3.09 21.42
C SER A 567 -6.21 -3.16 22.73
N VAL A 568 -7.26 -3.97 22.74
CA VAL A 568 -8.03 -4.24 23.95
C VAL A 568 -7.23 -5.16 24.88
N GLY A 569 -6.56 -6.16 24.31
CA GLY A 569 -5.77 -7.13 25.04
C GLY A 569 -4.62 -6.54 25.87
N THR A 570 -4.20 -5.29 25.57
CA THR A 570 -3.14 -4.59 26.31
C THR A 570 -3.63 -3.32 27.03
N GLY A 571 -4.93 -3.18 27.25
CA GLY A 571 -5.48 -1.97 27.86
C GLY A 571 -5.15 -0.65 27.14
N GLY A 572 -4.52 -0.73 25.96
CA GLY A 572 -4.03 0.42 25.20
C GLY A 572 -2.58 0.84 25.51
N ASP A 573 -1.85 0.08 26.32
CA ASP A 573 -0.47 0.40 26.75
C ASP A 573 0.61 -0.09 25.75
N LEU A 574 0.19 -0.75 24.68
CA LEU A 574 1.03 -1.08 23.55
C LEU A 574 0.45 -0.51 22.24
N LEU A 575 1.24 0.26 21.51
CA LEU A 575 0.80 0.80 20.23
C LEU A 575 0.81 -0.30 19.15
N LYS A 576 -0.37 -0.59 18.60
CA LYS A 576 -0.57 -1.43 17.43
C LYS A 576 -1.53 -0.75 16.45
N PRO A 577 -1.42 -0.98 15.11
CA PRO A 577 -0.34 -1.73 14.47
C PRO A 577 1.02 -1.04 14.68
N ASP A 578 2.13 -1.76 14.46
CA ASP A 578 3.47 -1.19 14.60
C ASP A 578 3.83 -0.25 13.44
N ILE A 579 3.46 -0.63 12.23
CA ILE A 579 3.88 0.00 10.98
C ILE A 579 2.81 -0.18 9.90
N ALA A 580 2.86 0.61 8.85
CA ALA A 580 2.06 0.39 7.65
C ALA A 580 2.95 0.21 6.41
N ALA A 581 2.47 -0.60 5.47
CA ALA A 581 3.13 -0.85 4.19
C ALA A 581 2.09 -0.96 3.05
N PRO A 582 2.50 -0.95 1.77
CA PRO A 582 1.60 -1.12 0.65
C PRO A 582 0.76 -2.40 0.78
N GLY A 583 -0.56 -2.25 0.83
CA GLY A 583 -1.51 -3.37 0.98
C GLY A 583 -2.76 -3.22 0.13
N VAL A 584 -2.77 -2.26 -0.81
CA VAL A 584 -3.92 -2.02 -1.69
C VAL A 584 -3.49 -2.14 -3.14
N SER A 585 -4.21 -2.97 -3.90
CA SER A 585 -3.95 -3.20 -5.33
C SER A 585 -2.51 -3.60 -5.60
N VAL A 586 -2.01 -4.54 -4.82
CA VAL A 586 -0.67 -5.10 -4.98
C VAL A 586 -0.70 -6.14 -6.07
N LEU A 587 0.04 -5.89 -7.15
CA LEU A 587 0.19 -6.84 -8.27
C LEU A 587 1.34 -7.81 -7.96
N ALA A 588 1.03 -9.09 -7.88
CA ALA A 588 2.01 -10.15 -7.66
C ALA A 588 1.60 -11.46 -8.37
N ALA A 589 2.43 -12.50 -8.28
CA ALA A 589 2.11 -13.80 -8.85
C ALA A 589 0.98 -14.45 -8.04
N VAL A 590 0.16 -15.26 -8.71
CA VAL A 590 -0.92 -16.07 -8.10
C VAL A 590 -0.92 -17.48 -8.66
N ALA A 591 -1.64 -18.39 -8.01
CA ALA A 591 -1.89 -19.73 -8.51
C ALA A 591 -3.05 -19.71 -9.53
N PRO A 592 -2.83 -20.14 -10.78
CA PRO A 592 -3.85 -20.05 -11.83
C PRO A 592 -5.17 -20.77 -11.56
N PRO A 593 -5.21 -21.95 -10.91
CA PRO A 593 -6.46 -22.69 -10.75
C PRO A 593 -7.56 -21.89 -10.02
N SER A 594 -7.21 -21.15 -8.99
CA SER A 594 -8.16 -20.36 -8.21
C SER A 594 -8.33 -18.92 -8.74
N ASN A 595 -7.57 -18.51 -9.74
CA ASN A 595 -7.50 -17.14 -10.23
C ASN A 595 -7.90 -17.01 -11.72
N GLU A 596 -8.91 -17.76 -12.18
CA GLU A 596 -9.40 -17.74 -13.56
C GLU A 596 -8.28 -17.95 -14.62
N ASN A 597 -7.33 -18.83 -14.33
CA ASN A 597 -6.11 -19.09 -15.09
C ASN A 597 -5.13 -17.91 -15.20
N ARG A 598 -5.28 -16.87 -14.38
CA ARG A 598 -4.32 -15.78 -14.26
C ARG A 598 -3.06 -16.25 -13.56
N LYS A 599 -1.90 -15.76 -14.02
CA LYS A 599 -0.58 -16.00 -13.39
C LYS A 599 -0.16 -14.85 -12.47
N PHE A 600 -0.82 -13.71 -12.57
CA PHE A 600 -0.64 -12.50 -11.78
C PHE A 600 -2.01 -11.87 -11.54
N ASP A 601 -2.20 -11.31 -10.35
CA ASP A 601 -3.42 -10.55 -10.05
C ASP A 601 -3.17 -9.47 -9.00
N PHE A 602 -4.16 -8.59 -8.83
CA PHE A 602 -4.17 -7.51 -7.84
C PHE A 602 -4.91 -7.94 -6.59
N TYR A 603 -4.19 -8.08 -5.47
CA TYR A 603 -4.81 -8.35 -4.18
C TYR A 603 -4.74 -7.12 -3.27
N SER A 604 -5.73 -6.99 -2.35
CA SER A 604 -5.78 -5.94 -1.34
C SER A 604 -6.05 -6.55 0.03
N GLY A 605 -5.21 -6.24 1.00
CA GLY A 605 -5.30 -6.74 2.37
C GLY A 605 -4.09 -6.32 3.19
N THR A 606 -4.19 -6.42 4.51
CA THR A 606 -3.03 -6.38 5.40
C THR A 606 -2.10 -7.57 5.13
N SER A 607 -2.64 -8.64 4.58
CA SER A 607 -1.91 -9.80 4.04
C SER A 607 -0.91 -9.44 2.94
N MET A 608 -1.17 -8.38 2.16
CA MET A 608 -0.24 -7.88 1.13
C MET A 608 0.73 -6.85 1.70
N ALA A 609 0.37 -6.18 2.80
CA ALA A 609 1.25 -5.25 3.50
C ALA A 609 2.34 -5.97 4.30
N SER A 610 2.01 -7.05 4.98
CA SER A 610 2.93 -7.86 5.79
C SER A 610 4.16 -8.34 5.00
N PRO A 611 4.05 -8.97 3.82
CA PRO A 611 5.21 -9.46 3.07
C PRO A 611 6.11 -8.32 2.56
N HIS A 612 5.61 -7.10 2.40
CA HIS A 612 6.49 -5.96 2.16
C HIS A 612 7.42 -5.71 3.35
N ILE A 613 6.90 -5.81 4.59
CA ILE A 613 7.72 -5.65 5.80
C ILE A 613 8.67 -6.84 5.99
N ALA A 614 8.23 -8.07 5.72
CA ALA A 614 9.10 -9.25 5.73
C ALA A 614 10.28 -9.09 4.76
N GLY A 615 10.02 -8.65 3.52
CA GLY A 615 11.08 -8.35 2.56
C GLY A 615 11.97 -7.18 2.99
N ILE A 616 11.41 -6.13 3.60
CA ILE A 616 12.18 -5.01 4.17
C ILE A 616 13.08 -5.49 5.30
N ALA A 617 12.61 -6.38 6.18
CA ALA A 617 13.42 -6.99 7.22
C ALA A 617 14.55 -7.84 6.63
N ALA A 618 14.27 -8.60 5.56
CA ALA A 618 15.30 -9.37 4.86
C ALA A 618 16.38 -8.46 4.23
N LEU A 619 16.01 -7.29 3.70
CA LEU A 619 16.99 -6.28 3.27
C LEU A 619 17.85 -5.79 4.44
N CYS A 620 17.24 -5.59 5.62
CA CYS A 620 17.92 -5.12 6.81
C CYS A 620 18.93 -6.16 7.33
N PHE A 621 18.54 -7.43 7.43
CA PHE A 621 19.45 -8.53 7.81
C PHE A 621 20.57 -8.73 6.80
N GLY A 622 20.35 -8.49 5.51
CA GLY A 622 21.42 -8.52 4.51
C GLY A 622 22.52 -7.47 4.74
N VAL A 623 22.20 -6.37 5.45
CA VAL A 623 23.14 -5.29 5.81
C VAL A 623 23.63 -5.43 7.25
N HIS A 624 22.75 -5.82 8.15
CA HIS A 624 23.00 -5.95 9.60
C HIS A 624 22.69 -7.37 10.09
N PRO A 625 23.45 -8.38 9.68
CA PRO A 625 23.11 -9.79 9.93
C PRO A 625 23.12 -10.19 11.40
N LYS A 626 23.67 -9.35 12.27
CA LYS A 626 23.76 -9.58 13.73
C LYS A 626 22.72 -8.79 14.55
N TRP A 627 21.87 -8.01 13.89
CA TRP A 627 20.80 -7.31 14.62
C TRP A 627 19.74 -8.29 15.13
N SER A 628 19.18 -7.99 16.30
CA SER A 628 18.01 -8.69 16.81
C SER A 628 16.77 -8.40 15.95
N PRO A 629 15.74 -9.24 16.00
CA PRO A 629 14.44 -8.94 15.35
C PRO A 629 13.87 -7.58 15.80
N MET A 630 14.01 -7.24 17.07
CA MET A 630 13.45 -5.99 17.62
C MET A 630 14.31 -4.78 17.26
N ALA A 631 15.62 -4.94 17.08
CA ALA A 631 16.47 -3.92 16.49
C ALA A 631 16.02 -3.57 15.06
N VAL A 632 15.72 -4.60 14.25
CA VAL A 632 15.16 -4.43 12.89
C VAL A 632 13.77 -3.75 12.95
N LYS A 633 12.89 -4.22 13.83
CA LYS A 633 11.57 -3.59 14.07
C LYS A 633 11.73 -2.10 14.43
N SER A 634 12.64 -1.79 15.36
CA SER A 634 12.92 -0.42 15.77
C SER A 634 13.41 0.44 14.62
N ALA A 635 14.35 -0.05 13.81
CA ALA A 635 14.86 0.68 12.65
C ALA A 635 13.77 0.99 11.61
N ILE A 636 12.89 0.03 11.34
CA ILE A 636 11.75 0.21 10.42
C ILE A 636 10.77 1.25 10.98
N MET A 637 10.40 1.15 12.26
CA MET A 637 9.42 2.04 12.88
C MET A 637 9.93 3.46 13.05
N THR A 638 11.13 3.64 13.60
CA THR A 638 11.66 4.97 13.96
C THR A 638 12.00 5.83 12.75
N THR A 639 12.21 5.23 11.58
CA THR A 639 12.49 5.91 10.32
C THR A 639 11.27 6.08 9.41
N ALA A 640 10.11 5.55 9.80
CA ALA A 640 8.87 5.60 9.05
C ALA A 640 8.37 7.03 8.77
N SER A 641 7.57 7.18 7.73
CA SER A 641 6.94 8.45 7.37
C SER A 641 5.44 8.40 7.65
N ARG A 642 4.90 9.41 8.34
CA ARG A 642 3.45 9.51 8.54
C ARG A 642 2.70 9.49 7.22
N VAL A 643 1.63 8.70 7.14
CA VAL A 643 0.70 8.66 6.01
C VAL A 643 -0.04 10.00 5.85
N LYS A 644 -0.79 10.15 4.78
CA LYS A 644 -1.57 11.36 4.48
C LYS A 644 -3.05 11.11 4.74
N LYS A 645 -3.77 12.19 5.06
CA LYS A 645 -5.24 12.25 5.02
C LYS A 645 -5.70 12.54 3.58
N ALA A 646 -7.01 12.41 3.30
CA ALA A 646 -7.60 12.73 2.01
C ALA A 646 -7.32 14.17 1.53
N ASN A 647 -7.15 15.13 2.47
CA ASN A 647 -6.76 16.50 2.16
C ASN A 647 -5.25 16.72 1.92
N GLY A 648 -4.46 15.65 1.85
CA GLY A 648 -3.01 15.68 1.62
C GLY A 648 -2.15 16.03 2.83
N LYS A 649 -2.73 16.46 3.97
CA LYS A 649 -1.99 16.72 5.22
C LYS A 649 -1.54 15.39 5.85
N ARG A 650 -0.42 15.40 6.58
CA ARG A 650 0.08 14.21 7.28
C ARG A 650 -0.84 13.82 8.44
N SER A 651 -1.23 12.55 8.50
CA SER A 651 -2.00 12.02 9.61
C SER A 651 -1.16 11.94 10.89
N ARG A 652 -1.81 12.14 12.04
CA ARG A 652 -1.24 11.85 13.37
C ARG A 652 -1.93 10.67 14.04
N ASP A 653 -2.90 10.07 13.38
CA ASP A 653 -3.61 8.90 13.88
C ASP A 653 -2.69 7.68 13.86
N TYR A 654 -1.99 7.45 14.96
CA TYR A 654 -1.07 6.33 15.11
C TYR A 654 -1.80 5.01 15.39
N LEU A 655 -3.04 5.05 15.87
CA LEU A 655 -3.85 3.85 16.03
C LEU A 655 -4.24 3.22 14.68
N ALA A 656 -4.21 4.00 13.60
CA ALA A 656 -4.44 3.50 12.25
C ALA A 656 -3.15 3.14 11.50
N GLN A 657 -2.03 3.84 11.75
CA GLN A 657 -0.83 3.75 10.93
C GLN A 657 0.42 3.22 11.65
N GLY A 658 0.33 2.98 12.95
CA GLY A 658 1.52 2.75 13.77
C GLY A 658 2.51 3.90 13.68
N ALA A 659 3.78 3.60 13.53
CA ALA A 659 4.82 4.59 13.32
C ALA A 659 4.68 5.34 11.98
N GLY A 660 3.91 4.82 11.03
CA GLY A 660 3.68 5.40 9.70
C GLY A 660 3.95 4.39 8.58
N ASN A 661 4.10 4.86 7.35
CA ASN A 661 4.47 4.01 6.22
C ASN A 661 5.98 3.75 6.19
N ALA A 662 6.37 2.51 5.95
CA ALA A 662 7.76 2.08 5.92
C ALA A 662 8.61 2.89 4.91
N ARG A 663 9.87 3.16 5.28
CA ARG A 663 10.85 3.91 4.50
C ARG A 663 12.19 3.16 4.45
N PRO A 664 12.32 2.13 3.62
CA PRO A 664 13.52 1.31 3.53
C PRO A 664 14.78 2.11 3.21
N ASP A 665 14.63 3.23 2.50
CA ASP A 665 15.71 4.17 2.18
C ASP A 665 16.34 4.88 3.40
N ARG A 666 15.84 4.63 4.62
CA ARG A 666 16.32 5.27 5.86
C ARG A 666 16.68 4.31 6.98
N MET A 667 16.24 3.06 6.89
CA MET A 667 16.28 2.13 8.02
C MET A 667 17.68 1.58 8.35
N PHE A 668 18.62 1.61 7.41
CA PHE A 668 19.96 1.04 7.62
C PHE A 668 20.83 1.86 8.58
N ASN A 669 20.47 3.13 8.81
CA ASN A 669 21.17 3.98 9.77
C ASN A 669 20.18 4.91 10.49
N PRO A 670 19.38 4.39 11.43
CA PRO A 670 18.42 5.20 12.19
C PRO A 670 19.08 6.13 13.22
N GLY A 671 20.38 5.96 13.47
CA GLY A 671 21.14 6.66 14.50
C GLY A 671 21.08 5.94 15.85
N VAL A 672 19.88 5.73 16.37
CA VAL A 672 19.62 4.92 17.56
C VAL A 672 18.48 3.93 17.28
N ILE A 673 18.53 2.79 17.96
CA ILE A 673 17.45 1.80 18.02
C ILE A 673 16.99 1.62 19.46
N ILE A 674 15.77 1.13 19.61
CA ILE A 674 15.16 0.71 20.87
C ILE A 674 14.96 -0.79 20.72
N ASP A 675 15.78 -1.56 21.39
CA ASP A 675 15.83 -3.02 21.29
C ASP A 675 15.24 -3.66 22.54
N SER A 676 14.61 -4.80 22.41
CA SER A 676 14.04 -5.58 23.51
C SER A 676 14.25 -7.06 23.26
N GLY A 677 14.22 -7.84 24.30
CA GLY A 677 14.42 -9.27 24.28
C GLY A 677 13.40 -10.02 25.13
N GLU A 678 13.63 -11.32 25.28
CA GLU A 678 12.70 -12.22 25.97
C GLU A 678 12.39 -11.76 27.40
N GLN A 679 13.38 -11.28 28.15
CA GLN A 679 13.15 -10.79 29.52
C GLN A 679 12.20 -9.57 29.55
N ASP A 680 12.33 -8.66 28.59
CA ASP A 680 11.41 -7.52 28.47
C ASP A 680 9.98 -7.98 28.15
N TRP A 681 9.82 -9.02 27.32
CA TRP A 681 8.52 -9.56 26.93
C TRP A 681 7.85 -10.29 28.10
N LEU A 682 8.62 -11.07 28.86
CA LEU A 682 8.12 -11.75 30.06
C LEU A 682 7.74 -10.74 31.16
N SER A 683 8.54 -9.68 31.36
CA SER A 683 8.19 -8.60 32.29
C SER A 683 6.91 -7.85 31.87
N PHE A 684 6.71 -7.64 30.54
CA PHE A 684 5.50 -7.07 29.99
C PHE A 684 4.28 -7.98 30.24
N LEU A 685 4.39 -9.28 29.96
CA LEU A 685 3.31 -10.25 30.22
C LEU A 685 2.96 -10.32 31.71
N ALA A 686 3.96 -10.32 32.58
CA ALA A 686 3.73 -10.28 34.03
C ALA A 686 3.00 -8.99 34.45
N GLY A 687 3.30 -7.87 33.80
CA GLY A 687 2.59 -6.60 34.00
C GLY A 687 1.15 -6.61 33.55
N GLU A 688 0.83 -7.39 32.50
CA GLU A 688 -0.54 -7.63 32.01
C GLU A 688 -1.26 -8.73 32.84
N GLY A 689 -0.63 -9.26 33.87
CA GLY A 689 -1.24 -10.24 34.80
C GLY A 689 -1.06 -11.69 34.38
N PHE A 690 -0.25 -12.00 33.37
CA PHE A 690 0.07 -13.38 33.01
C PHE A 690 1.11 -13.98 33.96
N HIS A 691 0.92 -15.23 34.31
CA HIS A 691 1.91 -15.97 35.07
C HIS A 691 3.10 -16.32 34.18
N THR A 692 4.28 -15.89 34.58
CA THR A 692 5.54 -16.19 33.92
C THR A 692 6.48 -16.93 34.87
N ASP A 693 6.82 -18.18 34.58
CA ASP A 693 7.71 -19.00 35.42
C ASP A 693 9.18 -18.52 35.44
N ALA A 694 9.49 -17.48 34.72
CA ALA A 694 10.85 -16.97 34.56
C ALA A 694 11.37 -16.14 35.75
N GLY A 695 10.55 -15.89 36.77
CA GLY A 695 10.95 -15.10 37.97
C GLY A 695 11.27 -13.63 37.66
N VAL A 696 10.82 -13.10 36.53
CA VAL A 696 10.99 -11.69 36.14
C VAL A 696 10.02 -10.79 36.89
N ALA A 697 10.46 -9.57 37.23
CA ALA A 697 9.57 -8.59 37.84
C ALA A 697 8.57 -8.05 36.79
N ALA A 698 7.31 -7.91 37.21
CA ALA A 698 6.30 -7.23 36.43
C ALA A 698 6.66 -5.75 36.23
N ILE A 699 6.44 -5.22 35.02
CA ILE A 699 6.55 -3.80 34.70
C ILE A 699 5.18 -3.23 34.36
N ASP A 700 5.00 -1.92 34.46
CA ASP A 700 3.88 -1.25 33.81
C ASP A 700 4.00 -1.50 32.29
N PRO A 701 2.97 -2.05 31.63
CA PRO A 701 3.06 -2.38 30.20
C PRO A 701 3.46 -1.21 29.32
N SER A 702 3.08 0.03 29.66
CA SER A 702 3.49 1.24 28.96
C SER A 702 4.99 1.54 29.05
N ASP A 703 5.69 0.97 30.06
CA ASP A 703 7.13 1.10 30.25
C ASP A 703 7.95 0.07 29.45
N TYR A 704 7.29 -0.89 28.78
CA TYR A 704 7.96 -1.84 27.89
C TYR A 704 8.85 -1.13 26.87
N ASN A 705 10.09 -1.61 26.72
CA ASN A 705 11.10 -1.00 25.85
C ASN A 705 10.75 -1.15 24.35
N SER A 706 9.77 -0.38 23.87
CA SER A 706 9.24 -0.37 22.51
C SER A 706 9.64 0.89 21.74
N PRO A 707 9.80 0.82 20.41
CA PRO A 707 9.99 1.99 19.54
C PRO A 707 8.69 2.83 19.35
N SER A 708 7.78 2.71 20.29
CA SER A 708 6.58 3.51 20.48
C SER A 708 6.33 3.77 21.96
N ILE A 709 5.46 4.72 22.28
CA ILE A 709 4.96 4.95 23.64
C ILE A 709 3.43 4.98 23.53
N ALA A 710 2.77 4.11 24.29
CA ALA A 710 1.32 4.15 24.46
C ALA A 710 1.01 4.13 25.95
N ILE A 711 0.07 4.97 26.38
CA ILE A 711 -0.45 5.04 27.74
C ILE A 711 -1.97 5.07 27.60
N GLY A 712 -2.61 3.91 27.87
CA GLY A 712 -4.06 3.72 27.76
C GLY A 712 -4.84 4.47 28.81
N LYS A 713 -4.23 4.74 30.00
CA LYS A 713 -4.85 5.43 31.13
C LYS A 713 -3.87 6.35 31.85
N LEU A 714 -3.67 7.56 31.33
CA LEU A 714 -2.87 8.57 32.04
C LEU A 714 -3.71 9.25 33.13
N VAL A 715 -3.46 8.90 34.39
CA VAL A 715 -4.01 9.58 35.58
C VAL A 715 -2.96 10.53 36.14
N GLY A 716 -3.17 11.83 35.98
CA GLY A 716 -2.24 12.87 36.45
C GLY A 716 -0.92 12.85 35.68
N SER A 717 0.07 12.11 36.14
CA SER A 717 1.43 12.06 35.60
C SER A 717 1.98 10.64 35.60
N GLN A 718 2.70 10.28 34.52
CA GLN A 718 3.37 8.99 34.39
C GLN A 718 4.75 9.16 33.75
N THR A 719 5.73 8.38 34.22
CA THR A 719 7.07 8.33 33.67
C THR A 719 7.33 6.96 33.04
N VAL A 720 7.73 6.96 31.78
CA VAL A 720 8.18 5.76 31.07
C VAL A 720 9.67 5.87 30.74
N THR A 721 10.33 4.74 30.66
CA THR A 721 11.74 4.64 30.29
C THR A 721 11.92 4.07 28.89
N ARG A 722 13.00 4.45 28.21
CA ARG A 722 13.44 3.82 26.97
C ARG A 722 14.95 3.68 26.97
N THR A 723 15.42 2.46 26.78
CA THR A 723 16.82 2.18 26.57
C THR A 723 17.15 2.30 25.08
N LEU A 724 18.07 3.19 24.77
CA LEU A 724 18.52 3.48 23.42
C LEU A 724 19.85 2.78 23.18
N THR A 725 20.01 2.12 22.05
CA THR A 725 21.29 1.58 21.58
C THR A 725 21.78 2.38 20.39
N ALA A 726 23.01 2.88 20.45
CA ALA A 726 23.57 3.65 19.35
C ALA A 726 23.89 2.77 18.15
N VAL A 727 23.37 3.10 16.99
CA VAL A 727 23.84 2.57 15.70
C VAL A 727 25.05 3.37 15.21
N LYS A 728 25.11 4.64 15.59
CA LYS A 728 26.21 5.54 15.27
C LYS A 728 26.56 6.39 16.49
N ALA A 729 27.85 6.46 16.83
CA ALA A 729 28.36 7.35 17.86
C ALA A 729 27.99 8.82 17.57
N GLY A 730 27.77 9.60 18.63
CA GLY A 730 27.46 11.01 18.52
C GLY A 730 26.50 11.51 19.58
N SER A 731 26.17 12.78 19.50
CA SER A 731 25.27 13.48 20.42
C SER A 731 23.88 13.56 19.80
N TYR A 732 22.87 13.09 20.52
CA TYR A 732 21.47 13.06 20.09
C TYR A 732 20.62 13.95 20.98
N ARG A 733 20.11 15.04 20.41
CA ARG A 733 19.15 15.92 21.09
C ARG A 733 17.78 15.27 21.05
N THR A 734 17.14 15.22 22.21
CA THR A 734 15.76 14.74 22.33
C THR A 734 14.79 15.91 22.26
N THR A 735 13.71 15.75 21.50
CA THR A 735 12.56 16.64 21.48
C THR A 735 11.29 15.85 21.61
N ILE A 736 10.34 16.33 22.43
CA ILE A 736 9.02 15.70 22.62
C ILE A 736 7.92 16.74 22.43
N SER A 737 6.82 16.31 21.83
CA SER A 737 5.61 17.14 21.67
C SER A 737 4.37 16.26 21.71
N VAL A 738 3.52 16.46 22.71
CA VAL A 738 2.23 15.82 22.89
C VAL A 738 1.20 16.90 23.21
N PRO A 739 0.21 17.17 22.36
CA PRO A 739 -0.78 18.23 22.60
C PRO A 739 -1.55 18.00 23.90
N GLY A 740 -1.72 19.05 24.70
CA GLY A 740 -2.47 18.99 25.96
C GLY A 740 -1.76 18.22 27.10
N VAL A 741 -0.49 17.83 26.90
CA VAL A 741 0.33 17.14 27.88
C VAL A 741 1.65 17.87 28.05
N THR A 742 2.03 18.19 29.29
CA THR A 742 3.38 18.63 29.63
C THR A 742 4.29 17.41 29.58
N ALA A 743 5.29 17.45 28.69
CA ALA A 743 6.17 16.31 28.44
C ALA A 743 7.63 16.70 28.58
N THR A 744 8.40 15.94 29.34
CA THR A 744 9.84 16.13 29.56
C THR A 744 10.61 14.87 29.26
N VAL A 745 11.89 15.05 28.88
CA VAL A 745 12.81 13.94 28.66
C VAL A 745 14.13 14.24 29.40
N SER A 746 14.60 13.28 30.15
CA SER A 746 15.89 13.37 30.88
C SER A 746 16.75 12.13 30.62
N PRO A 747 18.01 12.31 30.18
CA PRO A 747 18.62 13.56 29.73
C PRO A 747 18.05 14.07 28.39
N SER A 748 18.06 15.40 28.19
CA SER A 748 17.61 16.02 26.93
C SER A 748 18.63 15.87 25.78
N ILE A 749 19.86 15.53 26.09
CA ILE A 749 20.93 15.20 25.15
C ILE A 749 21.56 13.88 25.60
N VAL A 750 21.60 12.91 24.69
CA VAL A 750 22.21 11.60 24.94
C VAL A 750 23.46 11.51 24.08
N ASN A 751 24.59 11.32 24.73
CA ASN A 751 25.91 11.21 24.09
C ASN A 751 26.38 9.76 24.05
N PHE A 752 26.69 9.25 22.88
CA PHE A 752 27.23 7.92 22.67
C PHE A 752 28.67 8.02 22.14
N SER A 753 29.61 7.33 22.79
CA SER A 753 31.00 7.29 22.40
C SER A 753 31.30 6.27 21.30
N SER A 754 30.47 5.22 21.21
CA SER A 754 30.63 4.15 20.23
C SER A 754 29.28 3.61 19.76
N ALA A 755 29.26 2.95 18.59
CA ALA A 755 28.14 2.10 18.19
C ALA A 755 28.02 0.90 19.16
N GLY A 756 26.79 0.48 19.45
CA GLY A 756 26.47 -0.56 20.43
C GLY A 756 26.33 -0.07 21.86
N GLU A 757 26.80 1.15 22.19
CA GLU A 757 26.60 1.72 23.52
C GLU A 757 25.10 1.95 23.81
N THR A 758 24.67 1.62 25.05
CA THR A 758 23.28 1.77 25.49
C THR A 758 23.16 2.89 26.54
N LYS A 759 22.07 3.64 26.47
CA LYS A 759 21.71 4.66 27.49
C LYS A 759 20.21 4.76 27.64
N THR A 760 19.77 4.94 28.88
CA THR A 760 18.36 5.07 29.22
C THR A 760 17.95 6.53 29.30
N VAL A 761 16.76 6.83 28.77
CA VAL A 761 16.08 8.12 28.92
C VAL A 761 14.76 7.93 29.66
N LYS A 762 14.44 8.87 30.55
CA LYS A 762 13.16 8.94 31.26
C LYS A 762 12.28 9.99 30.60
N ILE A 763 11.03 9.62 30.29
CA ILE A 763 10.05 10.45 29.60
C ILE A 763 8.86 10.61 30.54
N THR A 764 8.65 11.79 31.07
CA THR A 764 7.54 12.10 31.97
C THR A 764 6.45 12.84 31.21
N LEU A 765 5.24 12.34 31.30
CA LEU A 765 4.03 12.85 30.66
C LEU A 765 3.03 13.24 31.74
N THR A 766 2.71 14.53 31.84
CA THR A 766 1.78 15.07 32.82
C THR A 766 0.61 15.72 32.09
N ARG A 767 -0.60 15.31 32.42
CA ARG A 767 -1.80 15.91 31.84
C ARG A 767 -1.84 17.40 32.17
N LYS A 768 -2.10 18.23 31.15
CA LYS A 768 -2.34 19.67 31.30
C LYS A 768 -3.82 19.98 31.01
N ASP A 769 -4.16 20.05 29.74
CA ASP A 769 -5.49 20.36 29.22
C ASP A 769 -6.00 19.30 28.22
N ALA A 770 -5.32 18.16 28.18
CA ALA A 770 -5.71 17.03 27.36
C ALA A 770 -7.15 16.58 27.67
N PRO A 771 -8.01 16.36 26.66
CA PRO A 771 -9.35 15.87 26.84
C PRO A 771 -9.32 14.46 27.42
N PHE A 772 -10.24 14.16 28.34
CA PHE A 772 -10.39 12.81 28.89
C PHE A 772 -10.98 11.84 27.87
N SER A 773 -10.62 10.56 28.01
CA SER A 773 -11.16 9.41 27.26
C SER A 773 -11.05 9.57 25.72
N LYS A 774 -10.03 10.33 25.26
CA LYS A 774 -9.75 10.51 23.84
C LYS A 774 -8.26 10.32 23.57
N PRO A 775 -7.90 9.57 22.52
CA PRO A 775 -6.49 9.39 22.16
C PRO A 775 -5.86 10.71 21.68
N ILE A 776 -4.71 11.01 22.23
CA ILE A 776 -3.88 12.16 21.90
C ILE A 776 -2.60 11.65 21.28
N PHE A 777 -2.20 12.26 20.17
CA PHE A 777 -1.09 11.81 19.35
C PHE A 777 0.08 12.80 19.40
N GLY A 778 1.23 12.31 19.84
CA GLY A 778 2.48 13.04 19.93
C GLY A 778 3.66 12.30 19.32
N SER A 779 4.86 12.77 19.54
CA SER A 779 6.08 12.03 19.20
C SER A 779 7.28 12.50 20.01
N VAL A 780 8.19 11.57 20.29
CA VAL A 780 9.58 11.83 20.71
C VAL A 780 10.47 11.71 19.48
N LYS A 781 11.49 12.53 19.41
CA LYS A 781 12.49 12.49 18.33
C LYS A 781 13.88 12.59 18.93
N PHE A 782 14.74 11.66 18.57
CA PHE A 782 16.16 11.65 18.85
C PHE A 782 16.90 12.06 17.58
N ALA A 783 17.52 13.22 17.55
CA ALA A 783 18.16 13.77 16.35
C ALA A 783 19.64 14.09 16.63
N GLY A 784 20.52 13.51 15.86
CA GLY A 784 21.97 13.68 15.98
C GLY A 784 22.71 12.90 14.91
N ALA A 785 24.03 13.11 14.81
CA ALA A 785 24.91 12.39 13.89
C ALA A 785 24.42 12.33 12.41
N GLY A 786 23.63 13.31 11.96
CA GLY A 786 23.05 13.39 10.62
C GLY A 786 21.81 12.52 10.42
N THR A 787 21.26 11.93 11.49
CA THR A 787 20.10 11.03 11.46
C THR A 787 19.02 11.46 12.45
N ALA A 788 17.85 10.85 12.40
CA ALA A 788 16.79 11.06 13.37
C ALA A 788 15.89 9.84 13.49
N ALA A 789 15.76 9.34 14.71
CA ALA A 789 14.77 8.35 15.10
C ALA A 789 13.52 9.04 15.66
N ARG A 790 12.32 8.67 15.17
CA ARG A 790 11.04 9.23 15.64
C ARG A 790 10.20 8.12 16.27
N VAL A 791 9.84 8.29 17.53
CA VAL A 791 9.01 7.39 18.32
C VAL A 791 7.60 7.99 18.41
N PRO A 792 6.55 7.33 17.93
CA PRO A 792 5.17 7.79 18.10
C PRO A 792 4.75 7.70 19.56
N VAL A 793 3.89 8.62 19.99
CA VAL A 793 3.32 8.66 21.34
C VAL A 793 1.81 8.72 21.22
N VAL A 794 1.11 7.84 21.94
CA VAL A 794 -0.35 7.83 22.10
C VAL A 794 -0.65 7.88 23.58
N VAL A 795 -1.52 8.79 24.00
CA VAL A 795 -1.93 8.93 25.40
C VAL A 795 -3.43 9.10 25.47
N VAL A 796 -4.07 8.40 26.38
CA VAL A 796 -5.47 8.60 26.75
C VAL A 796 -5.51 9.09 28.19
N ALA A 797 -5.94 10.34 28.40
CA ALA A 797 -6.06 10.88 29.74
C ALA A 797 -7.35 10.36 30.41
N GLU A 798 -7.25 9.95 31.66
CA GLU A 798 -8.38 9.51 32.47
C GLU A 798 -8.52 10.39 33.74
N LYS A 799 -9.75 10.41 34.31
CA LYS A 799 -9.99 11.01 35.62
C LYS A 799 -9.47 10.07 36.71
N SER A 800 -9.00 10.64 37.80
CA SER A 800 -8.67 9.91 39.02
C SER A 800 -9.92 9.26 39.59
#